data_669affecf570cc1365e70c9111720022
#
_entry.id   669affecf570cc1365e70c9111720022
#
_cell.length_a   1.000
_cell.length_b   1.000
_cell.length_c   1.000
_cell.angle_alpha   90.00
_cell.angle_beta   90.00
_cell.angle_gamma   90.00
#
_symmetry.space_group_name_H-M   'P 1'
#
loop_
_entity.id
_entity.type
_entity.pdbx_description
1 polymer ?
#
loop_
_entity_poly.entity_id
_entity_poly.type
_entity_poly.pdbx_seq_one_letter_code
_entity_poly.pdbx_strand_id
1 'polypeptide(L)'
;MSSQVPIGNAHTTTKNPDLQVKADDWHDEPLTLRERLMGMMPPTISLLVHTAILLLLAVVTYEEIEQEAARFVAIPAPDRVEDPPVEVELDPEIDVVLDNVALFNSAPAPVSAAAAAANLPTLDQSLMAKASTSQLSIAAPTIGIPDSVALIEAVPDGEVKGEARDIVDSYQNALDRLSQELVWMLDEGPVLLVWCFDQSKSMKDDQKEIRDRIETVYEQLGIVGRTENKATKTALMTAVTSYGEMFIDHTLHQPTADRDEIRKAIDEIPVDTTGRELMSSAVGRAIGIYRDLARRGRKMAVVLVSDESGDRQNNDGFIEQAISVAKAADCKVYVLGRESVFGSPYAFLHWQHPQTNRHHYLRMDRGPETAFPEQLQTNGFHRRRDAFGSGFGPYEQSRLARETNGIFFMLPSAEAELVGRYKEKYDMEALRPYRPDLRAKIEVLTDRSEFPLRSLIWQVIQDLNPYAEANKKAIEMRLTFSLKPQDFIKQARREQEKAKMHLRYMAEAEQALLSGQHLREQEPDPRWQANYDLILAQLIAYQARIYEYGVALDAFIANPKIAAPIKGNRRLVHWDLRTVKKIRTEDAKPYVERANQQFASVIKNHPGSPWAARAKWEMRRGYGADLFADYHLPYKTLPPSVKPIPPPNI
;
A
#
# COMPACT_ATOMS: atom_id res chain seq x y z
N MET A 1 -28.84 -23.93 -60.77
CA MET A 1 -29.88 -23.05 -61.31
C MET A 1 -29.53 -21.68 -60.82
N SER A 2 -28.62 -20.92 -61.41
CA SER A 2 -28.65 -20.23 -62.72
C SER A 2 -29.67 -19.11 -62.76
N SER A 3 -29.24 -17.85 -62.71
CA SER A 3 -29.24 -16.83 -63.76
C SER A 3 -28.93 -15.46 -63.11
N GLN A 4 -27.80 -14.83 -63.34
CA GLN A 4 -27.38 -14.00 -64.49
C GLN A 4 -28.27 -12.76 -64.77
N VAL A 5 -27.59 -11.65 -64.68
CA VAL A 5 -27.59 -10.27 -65.16
C VAL A 5 -28.31 -10.08 -66.49
N PRO A 6 -28.84 -8.87 -66.88
CA PRO A 6 -28.01 -8.09 -67.79
C PRO A 6 -28.00 -6.55 -67.60
N ILE A 7 -26.94 -6.01 -68.20
CA ILE A 7 -26.58 -4.67 -68.58
C ILE A 7 -27.48 -4.13 -69.68
N GLY A 8 -27.82 -2.85 -69.69
CA GLY A 8 -28.46 -2.15 -70.75
C GLY A 8 -28.05 -0.70 -70.90
N ASN A 9 -27.16 -0.43 -71.85
CA ASN A 9 -26.87 0.90 -72.39
C ASN A 9 -28.03 1.41 -73.22
N ALA A 10 -28.33 2.68 -73.24
CA ALA A 10 -28.75 3.41 -74.44
C ALA A 10 -28.66 4.94 -74.29
N HIS A 11 -27.92 5.48 -75.22
CA HIS A 11 -27.87 6.89 -75.60
C HIS A 11 -29.23 7.45 -75.99
N THR A 12 -29.45 8.75 -75.69
CA THR A 12 -30.10 9.63 -76.73
C THR A 12 -29.69 11.09 -76.44
N THR A 13 -29.10 11.61 -77.51
CA THR A 13 -28.80 13.02 -77.80
C THR A 13 -30.06 13.78 -78.13
N THR A 14 -30.23 15.00 -77.63
CA THR A 14 -31.04 16.03 -78.34
C THR A 14 -30.26 17.37 -78.28
N LYS A 15 -29.95 17.83 -79.49
CA LYS A 15 -29.49 19.19 -79.84
C LYS A 15 -30.69 20.14 -79.81
N ASN A 16 -30.48 21.37 -79.30
CA ASN A 16 -30.71 22.62 -80.06
C ASN A 16 -30.75 23.86 -79.13
N PRO A 17 -30.75 25.07 -79.65
CA PRO A 17 -29.61 25.78 -80.26
C PRO A 17 -29.37 27.18 -79.66
N ASP A 18 -28.27 27.78 -80.07
CA ASP A 18 -27.99 29.24 -80.16
C ASP A 18 -28.42 30.20 -79.02
N LEU A 19 -27.49 30.54 -78.21
CA LEU A 19 -27.34 31.91 -77.70
C LEU A 19 -25.85 32.27 -77.69
N GLN A 20 -25.49 32.98 -78.76
CA GLN A 20 -24.25 33.74 -78.80
C GLN A 20 -24.31 34.78 -77.73
N VAL A 21 -23.45 34.67 -76.71
CA VAL A 21 -23.10 35.75 -75.80
C VAL A 21 -21.70 36.16 -76.18
N LYS A 22 -21.57 37.43 -76.56
CA LYS A 22 -20.33 38.15 -76.86
C LYS A 22 -19.33 37.98 -75.76
N ALA A 23 -18.11 37.72 -76.17
CA ALA A 23 -16.92 37.90 -75.32
C ALA A 23 -16.73 39.43 -75.07
N ASP A 24 -17.10 39.88 -73.92
CA ASP A 24 -16.68 41.19 -73.45
C ASP A 24 -15.30 41.04 -72.80
N ASP A 25 -14.37 41.81 -73.35
CA ASP A 25 -13.01 41.99 -72.87
C ASP A 25 -13.04 42.45 -71.38
N TRP A 26 -12.67 41.56 -70.50
CA TRP A 26 -12.31 41.94 -69.12
C TRP A 26 -10.87 42.41 -69.14
N HIS A 27 -10.65 43.73 -69.26
CA HIS A 27 -9.41 44.33 -68.86
C HIS A 27 -9.27 44.21 -67.35
N ASP A 28 -8.39 43.33 -66.87
CA ASP A 28 -7.91 43.30 -65.49
C ASP A 28 -7.16 44.61 -65.23
N GLU A 29 -7.83 45.62 -64.70
CA GLU A 29 -7.18 46.77 -64.10
C GLU A 29 -6.45 46.25 -62.83
N PRO A 30 -5.14 46.60 -62.65
CA PRO A 30 -4.41 46.18 -61.49
C PRO A 30 -5.03 46.82 -60.25
N LEU A 31 -5.55 46.00 -59.34
CA LEU A 31 -6.08 46.41 -58.02
C LEU A 31 -5.14 47.39 -57.35
N THR A 32 -5.68 48.53 -56.96
CA THR A 32 -4.92 49.54 -56.23
C THR A 32 -4.35 49.01 -54.92
N LEU A 33 -3.27 49.55 -54.45
CA LEU A 33 -2.61 49.11 -53.21
C LEU A 33 -3.57 49.12 -52.00
N ARG A 34 -4.59 50.03 -52.07
CA ARG A 34 -5.64 50.15 -51.05
C ARG A 34 -6.63 48.96 -51.08
N GLU A 35 -6.98 48.48 -52.26
CA GLU A 35 -7.88 47.32 -52.40
C GLU A 35 -7.19 46.01 -52.07
N ARG A 36 -5.91 45.86 -52.34
CA ARG A 36 -5.09 44.73 -51.90
C ARG A 36 -4.96 44.71 -50.38
N LEU A 37 -4.76 45.88 -49.73
CA LEU A 37 -4.74 45.98 -48.28
C LEU A 37 -6.09 45.70 -47.64
N MET A 38 -7.22 46.16 -48.21
CA MET A 38 -8.56 45.84 -47.70
C MET A 38 -8.90 44.36 -47.85
N GLY A 39 -8.47 43.71 -48.91
CA GLY A 39 -8.68 42.26 -49.13
C GLY A 39 -7.88 41.38 -48.17
N MET A 40 -6.77 41.92 -47.61
CA MET A 40 -5.97 41.21 -46.58
C MET A 40 -6.42 41.47 -45.15
N MET A 41 -7.24 42.47 -44.88
CA MET A 41 -7.70 42.81 -43.52
C MET A 41 -8.48 41.69 -42.83
N PRO A 42 -9.41 40.98 -43.46
CA PRO A 42 -10.14 39.88 -42.82
C PRO A 42 -9.24 38.72 -42.35
N PRO A 43 -8.32 38.19 -43.19
CA PRO A 43 -7.44 37.11 -42.73
C PRO A 43 -6.40 37.56 -41.70
N THR A 44 -5.92 38.82 -41.75
CA THR A 44 -4.96 39.32 -40.73
C THR A 44 -5.63 39.58 -39.39
N ILE A 45 -6.86 40.08 -39.37
CA ILE A 45 -7.65 40.24 -38.14
C ILE A 45 -7.97 38.86 -37.54
N SER A 46 -8.36 37.90 -38.38
CA SER A 46 -8.62 36.52 -37.93
C SER A 46 -7.36 35.90 -37.33
N LEU A 47 -6.20 36.06 -37.96
CA LEU A 47 -4.92 35.56 -37.45
C LEU A 47 -4.56 36.21 -36.10
N LEU A 48 -4.73 37.53 -35.96
CA LEU A 48 -4.48 38.21 -34.68
C LEU A 48 -5.41 37.75 -33.58
N VAL A 49 -6.70 37.55 -33.87
CA VAL A 49 -7.66 37.04 -32.89
C VAL A 49 -7.31 35.60 -32.46
N HIS A 50 -6.99 34.71 -33.40
CA HIS A 50 -6.60 33.35 -33.06
C HIS A 50 -5.28 33.31 -32.29
N THR A 51 -4.30 34.15 -32.65
CA THR A 51 -3.05 34.24 -31.89
C THR A 51 -3.28 34.75 -30.47
N ALA A 52 -4.16 35.74 -30.30
CA ALA A 52 -4.50 36.24 -28.97
C ALA A 52 -5.20 35.21 -28.11
N ILE A 53 -6.12 34.42 -28.72
CA ILE A 53 -6.79 33.31 -28.04
C ILE A 53 -5.76 32.21 -27.66
N LEU A 54 -4.86 31.84 -28.54
CA LEU A 54 -3.82 30.86 -28.24
C LEU A 54 -2.85 31.35 -27.14
N LEU A 55 -2.48 32.61 -27.12
CA LEU A 55 -1.68 33.20 -26.05
C LEU A 55 -2.41 33.21 -24.72
N LEU A 56 -3.70 33.53 -24.72
CA LEU A 56 -4.54 33.50 -23.53
C LEU A 56 -4.70 32.08 -22.99
N LEU A 57 -4.92 31.10 -23.87
CA LEU A 57 -4.94 29.67 -23.50
C LEU A 57 -3.58 29.20 -22.97
N ALA A 58 -2.48 29.63 -23.58
CA ALA A 58 -1.14 29.29 -23.14
C ALA A 58 -0.83 29.86 -21.74
N VAL A 59 -1.27 31.07 -21.44
CA VAL A 59 -1.13 31.68 -20.10
C VAL A 59 -1.94 30.92 -19.06
N VAL A 60 -3.21 30.60 -19.37
CA VAL A 60 -4.09 29.85 -18.46
C VAL A 60 -3.54 28.44 -18.21
N THR A 61 -3.09 27.74 -19.25
CA THR A 61 -2.51 26.39 -19.09
C THR A 61 -1.14 26.45 -18.40
N TYR A 62 -0.36 27.52 -18.58
CA TYR A 62 0.91 27.67 -17.88
C TYR A 62 0.71 27.91 -16.38
N GLU A 63 -0.27 28.72 -15.98
CA GLU A 63 -0.62 28.92 -14.57
C GLU A 63 -1.16 27.64 -13.93
N GLU A 64 -1.97 26.82 -14.64
CA GLU A 64 -2.41 25.51 -14.12
C GLU A 64 -1.24 24.54 -13.97
N ILE A 65 -0.31 24.48 -14.92
CA ILE A 65 0.87 23.61 -14.85
C ILE A 65 1.82 24.06 -13.72
N GLU A 66 2.02 25.36 -13.50
CA GLU A 66 2.80 25.83 -12.35
C GLU A 66 2.11 25.54 -11.01
N GLN A 67 0.79 25.65 -10.92
CA GLN A 67 0.04 25.29 -9.71
C GLN A 67 0.03 23.78 -9.46
N GLU A 68 -0.08 22.95 -10.49
CA GLU A 68 0.08 21.49 -10.35
C GLU A 68 1.54 21.12 -10.03
N ALA A 69 2.51 21.68 -10.71
CA ALA A 69 3.92 21.45 -10.42
C ALA A 69 4.30 21.93 -9.01
N ALA A 70 3.80 23.09 -8.57
CA ALA A 70 3.98 23.57 -7.20
C ALA A 70 3.26 22.70 -6.17
N ARG A 71 2.11 22.13 -6.49
CA ARG A 71 1.44 21.14 -5.63
C ARG A 71 2.20 19.81 -5.56
N PHE A 72 2.81 19.36 -6.66
CA PHE A 72 3.66 18.17 -6.69
C PHE A 72 5.03 18.37 -6.01
N VAL A 73 5.58 19.58 -6.07
CA VAL A 73 6.87 19.91 -5.43
C VAL A 73 6.71 20.27 -3.95
N ALA A 74 5.51 20.73 -3.53
CA ALA A 74 5.22 21.13 -2.15
C ALA A 74 4.69 19.99 -1.27
N ILE A 75 4.56 18.75 -1.80
CA ILE A 75 4.53 17.57 -0.94
C ILE A 75 6.01 17.21 -0.76
N PRO A 76 6.67 17.62 0.36
CA PRO A 76 7.94 17.00 0.67
C PRO A 76 7.62 15.50 0.64
N ALA A 77 8.43 14.72 -0.08
CA ALA A 77 8.49 13.28 0.12
C ALA A 77 8.38 13.12 1.63
N PRO A 78 7.43 12.34 2.19
CA PRO A 78 7.42 12.16 3.61
C PRO A 78 8.85 11.78 3.92
N ASP A 79 9.55 12.70 4.59
CA ASP A 79 10.87 12.37 5.07
C ASP A 79 10.72 10.96 5.58
N ARG A 80 11.61 10.05 5.16
CA ARG A 80 11.79 8.82 5.92
C ARG A 80 11.81 9.33 7.34
N VAL A 81 10.65 9.27 7.99
CA VAL A 81 10.55 9.63 9.38
C VAL A 81 11.29 8.48 10.03
N GLU A 82 12.61 8.63 10.06
CA GLU A 82 13.33 8.12 11.20
C GLU A 82 12.49 8.64 12.35
N ASP A 83 11.71 7.73 12.98
CA ASP A 83 11.09 8.11 14.23
C ASP A 83 12.28 8.66 15.02
N PRO A 84 12.38 9.98 15.24
CA PRO A 84 13.53 10.52 15.93
C PRO A 84 13.59 9.71 17.20
N PRO A 85 14.77 9.25 17.63
CA PRO A 85 14.88 8.69 18.95
C PRO A 85 14.06 9.63 19.80
N VAL A 86 13.15 9.09 20.62
CA VAL A 86 12.24 9.90 21.44
C VAL A 86 13.14 10.75 22.33
N GLU A 87 13.74 11.77 21.74
CA GLU A 87 14.27 12.92 22.43
C GLU A 87 13.05 13.64 22.92
N VAL A 88 12.92 13.64 24.21
CA VAL A 88 11.98 14.48 24.91
C VAL A 88 12.47 15.92 24.71
N GLU A 89 12.27 16.48 23.52
CA GLU A 89 12.26 17.92 23.34
C GLU A 89 11.04 18.43 24.08
N LEU A 90 11.32 19.13 25.14
CA LEU A 90 10.37 19.93 25.88
C LEU A 90 9.88 21.02 24.93
N ASP A 91 8.70 20.81 24.34
CA ASP A 91 8.00 21.82 23.56
C ASP A 91 7.77 23.07 24.47
N PRO A 92 8.16 24.27 24.05
CA PRO A 92 7.95 25.46 24.85
C PRO A 92 6.46 25.75 24.96
N GLU A 93 6.00 25.86 26.20
CA GLU A 93 4.82 26.54 26.72
C GLU A 93 3.59 26.66 25.83
N ILE A 94 2.64 25.75 26.03
CA ILE A 94 1.22 26.08 25.88
C ILE A 94 0.65 26.10 27.31
N ASP A 95 0.30 27.28 27.79
CA ASP A 95 -0.45 27.49 29.02
C ASP A 95 -1.85 26.86 28.86
N VAL A 96 -1.99 25.64 29.36
CA VAL A 96 -3.30 25.02 29.54
C VAL A 96 -3.74 25.29 30.95
N VAL A 97 -4.73 26.15 31.09
CA VAL A 97 -5.47 26.34 32.36
C VAL A 97 -6.08 24.98 32.73
N LEU A 98 -5.51 24.35 33.74
CA LEU A 98 -5.94 23.06 34.25
C LEU A 98 -7.12 23.27 35.19
N ASP A 99 -8.34 23.16 34.67
CA ASP A 99 -9.51 22.92 35.51
C ASP A 99 -9.49 21.45 35.96
N ASN A 100 -9.35 21.24 37.27
CA ASN A 100 -9.17 19.95 37.93
C ASN A 100 -10.48 19.15 37.90
N VAL A 101 -10.76 18.42 36.84
CA VAL A 101 -11.76 17.35 36.84
C VAL A 101 -11.06 16.02 36.57
N ALA A 102 -10.77 15.28 37.61
CA ALA A 102 -10.18 13.96 37.53
C ALA A 102 -11.19 12.94 36.98
N LEU A 103 -11.09 12.61 35.71
CA LEU A 103 -11.90 11.55 35.06
C LEU A 103 -11.44 10.14 35.46
N PHE A 104 -10.27 10.04 36.06
CA PHE A 104 -9.62 8.79 36.45
C PHE A 104 -9.55 8.59 37.97
N ASN A 105 -10.29 9.38 38.77
CA ASN A 105 -10.37 9.15 40.22
C ASN A 105 -11.16 7.87 40.51
N SER A 106 -10.56 6.98 41.25
CA SER A 106 -11.15 5.72 41.75
C SER A 106 -12.10 5.97 42.93
N ALA A 107 -13.18 6.72 42.72
CA ALA A 107 -14.32 6.79 43.65
C ALA A 107 -15.56 6.24 42.91
N PRO A 108 -16.33 5.33 43.56
CA PRO A 108 -17.40 4.63 42.87
C PRO A 108 -18.61 5.54 42.69
N ALA A 109 -18.93 5.88 41.44
CA ALA A 109 -20.26 6.36 41.08
C ALA A 109 -20.78 5.46 39.96
N PRO A 110 -22.00 4.93 40.07
CA PRO A 110 -22.59 4.10 39.02
C PRO A 110 -23.04 5.01 37.88
N VAL A 111 -22.25 5.06 36.82
CA VAL A 111 -22.69 5.74 35.59
C VAL A 111 -22.88 4.69 34.52
N SER A 112 -24.14 4.51 34.13
CA SER A 112 -24.48 3.76 32.92
C SER A 112 -23.76 4.40 31.74
N ALA A 113 -23.28 3.62 30.78
CA ALA A 113 -22.54 4.09 29.60
C ALA A 113 -23.28 5.18 28.79
N ALA A 114 -24.59 5.29 28.94
CA ALA A 114 -25.42 6.31 28.33
C ALA A 114 -25.31 7.71 29.00
N ALA A 115 -24.92 7.77 30.29
CA ALA A 115 -24.82 9.05 31.01
C ALA A 115 -23.46 9.73 30.84
N ALA A 116 -22.41 8.99 30.49
CA ALA A 116 -21.09 9.56 30.25
C ALA A 116 -21.03 10.39 28.93
N ALA A 117 -21.93 10.12 28.01
CA ALA A 117 -22.03 10.89 26.75
C ALA A 117 -22.74 12.24 26.89
N ALA A 118 -23.49 12.49 27.97
CA ALA A 118 -24.37 13.64 28.08
C ALA A 118 -23.75 14.92 28.66
N ASN A 119 -22.53 14.86 29.26
CA ASN A 119 -21.94 16.00 30.01
C ASN A 119 -20.54 16.41 29.53
N LEU A 120 -20.23 16.26 28.21
CA LEU A 120 -18.96 16.74 27.67
C LEU A 120 -19.16 18.06 26.90
N PRO A 121 -18.24 19.04 27.01
CA PRO A 121 -18.35 20.28 26.28
C PRO A 121 -18.29 20.03 24.78
N THR A 122 -19.17 20.67 24.05
CA THR A 122 -19.33 20.64 22.59
C THR A 122 -18.02 21.03 21.91
N LEU A 123 -17.44 20.11 21.18
CA LEU A 123 -16.35 20.38 20.25
C LEU A 123 -16.89 20.94 18.94
N ASP A 124 -16.04 21.74 18.30
CA ASP A 124 -16.27 22.50 17.09
C ASP A 124 -17.20 21.83 16.08
N GLN A 125 -18.35 22.45 15.86
CA GLN A 125 -19.41 21.98 14.95
C GLN A 125 -18.95 21.81 13.49
N SER A 126 -17.75 22.31 13.12
CA SER A 126 -17.22 22.22 11.78
C SER A 126 -16.73 20.81 11.39
N LEU A 127 -16.27 20.02 12.36
CA LEU A 127 -15.90 18.61 12.13
C LEU A 127 -17.13 17.69 12.15
N MET A 128 -18.13 18.01 12.95
CA MET A 128 -19.41 17.30 12.93
C MET A 128 -20.25 17.65 11.69
N ALA A 129 -20.17 18.89 11.18
CA ALA A 129 -20.86 19.28 9.95
C ALA A 129 -20.31 18.57 8.71
N LYS A 130 -19.01 18.26 8.65
CA LYS A 130 -18.45 17.43 7.57
C LYS A 130 -18.87 15.96 7.65
N ALA A 131 -19.10 15.43 8.85
CA ALA A 131 -19.64 14.08 9.03
C ALA A 131 -21.16 14.03 8.84
N SER A 132 -21.89 15.11 9.13
CA SER A 132 -23.36 15.17 8.99
C SER A 132 -23.84 15.72 7.64
N THR A 133 -22.99 16.37 6.83
CA THR A 133 -23.32 16.73 5.45
C THR A 133 -23.17 15.59 4.46
N SER A 134 -22.63 14.45 4.85
CA SER A 134 -22.92 13.19 4.19
C SER A 134 -24.22 12.58 4.76
N GLN A 135 -25.30 13.34 4.76
CA GLN A 135 -26.63 12.74 4.72
C GLN A 135 -26.74 12.05 3.36
N LEU A 136 -26.26 10.81 3.32
CA LEU A 136 -26.70 9.83 2.35
C LEU A 136 -28.22 9.69 2.55
N SER A 137 -28.97 10.42 1.73
CA SER A 137 -30.35 10.08 1.44
C SER A 137 -30.30 8.70 0.77
N ILE A 138 -30.35 7.66 1.59
CA ILE A 138 -30.49 6.28 1.13
C ILE A 138 -31.95 6.16 0.70
N ALA A 139 -32.25 6.50 -0.56
CA ALA A 139 -33.31 5.84 -1.25
C ALA A 139 -32.86 4.37 -1.35
N ALA A 140 -33.48 3.50 -0.55
CA ALA A 140 -33.23 2.08 -0.63
C ALA A 140 -33.50 1.62 -2.08
N PRO A 141 -32.48 1.21 -2.85
CA PRO A 141 -32.74 0.51 -4.09
C PRO A 141 -33.31 -0.84 -3.70
N THR A 142 -34.44 -1.17 -4.24
CA THR A 142 -34.98 -2.55 -4.22
C THR A 142 -34.03 -3.37 -5.07
N ILE A 143 -32.99 -3.91 -4.45
CA ILE A 143 -32.04 -4.81 -5.10
C ILE A 143 -32.77 -6.15 -5.21
N GLY A 144 -33.22 -6.49 -6.42
CA GLY A 144 -33.57 -7.84 -6.75
C GLY A 144 -32.29 -8.68 -6.57
N ILE A 145 -32.27 -9.57 -5.59
CA ILE A 145 -31.21 -10.54 -5.37
C ILE A 145 -31.17 -11.42 -6.62
N PRO A 146 -30.07 -11.43 -7.41
CA PRO A 146 -29.94 -12.41 -8.48
C PRO A 146 -29.94 -13.80 -7.83
N ASP A 147 -30.76 -14.68 -8.35
CA ASP A 147 -30.82 -16.07 -7.89
C ASP A 147 -29.41 -16.67 -8.04
N SER A 148 -28.98 -17.46 -7.05
CA SER A 148 -27.64 -18.07 -7.00
C SER A 148 -27.32 -18.95 -8.23
N VAL A 149 -28.33 -19.34 -8.99
CA VAL A 149 -28.20 -20.07 -10.25
C VAL A 149 -27.74 -19.16 -11.41
N ALA A 150 -28.13 -17.89 -11.43
CA ALA A 150 -27.71 -16.94 -12.48
C ALA A 150 -26.22 -16.54 -12.36
N LEU A 151 -25.61 -16.66 -11.20
CA LEU A 151 -24.18 -16.43 -10.97
C LEU A 151 -23.30 -17.59 -11.48
N ILE A 152 -23.86 -18.80 -11.61
CA ILE A 152 -23.15 -19.99 -12.12
C ILE A 152 -23.17 -20.01 -13.66
N GLU A 153 -24.21 -19.50 -14.29
CA GLU A 153 -24.32 -19.42 -15.77
C GLU A 153 -23.49 -18.27 -16.40
N ALA A 154 -23.03 -17.31 -15.62
CA ALA A 154 -22.21 -16.19 -16.10
C ALA A 154 -20.70 -16.48 -16.10
N VAL A 155 -20.26 -17.69 -15.76
CA VAL A 155 -18.87 -18.13 -15.93
C VAL A 155 -18.69 -18.57 -17.37
N PRO A 156 -17.93 -17.86 -18.23
CA PRO A 156 -17.63 -18.36 -19.57
C PRO A 156 -16.94 -19.71 -19.46
N ASP A 157 -17.36 -20.69 -20.24
CA ASP A 157 -16.63 -21.93 -20.47
C ASP A 157 -15.26 -21.59 -21.07
N GLY A 158 -14.26 -21.51 -20.25
CA GLY A 158 -12.90 -21.24 -20.67
C GLY A 158 -12.05 -20.79 -19.49
N GLU A 159 -11.17 -21.68 -19.05
CA GLU A 159 -10.10 -21.47 -18.08
C GLU A 159 -10.56 -20.89 -16.74
N VAL A 160 -10.81 -21.77 -15.79
CA VAL A 160 -10.69 -21.44 -14.37
C VAL A 160 -9.25 -20.97 -14.19
N LYS A 161 -9.04 -19.64 -14.22
CA LYS A 161 -7.74 -19.05 -13.88
C LYS A 161 -7.40 -19.55 -12.50
N GLY A 162 -6.39 -20.42 -12.42
CA GLY A 162 -5.88 -20.93 -11.16
C GLY A 162 -5.49 -19.80 -10.22
N GLU A 163 -5.25 -20.11 -8.97
CA GLU A 163 -4.70 -19.12 -8.05
C GLU A 163 -3.35 -18.64 -8.58
N ALA A 164 -3.20 -17.34 -8.84
CA ALA A 164 -1.96 -16.74 -9.31
C ALA A 164 -0.86 -16.69 -8.21
N ARG A 165 -1.05 -17.43 -7.11
CA ARG A 165 -0.19 -17.44 -5.93
C ARG A 165 0.26 -18.87 -5.65
N ASP A 166 1.55 -19.04 -5.38
CA ASP A 166 2.14 -20.30 -4.90
C ASP A 166 2.95 -20.04 -3.62
N ILE A 167 2.68 -20.77 -2.56
CA ILE A 167 3.43 -20.69 -1.31
C ILE A 167 4.57 -21.69 -1.39
N VAL A 168 5.80 -21.20 -1.36
CA VAL A 168 7.00 -22.00 -1.48
C VAL A 168 7.85 -21.93 -0.21
N ASP A 169 8.44 -23.05 0.17
CA ASP A 169 9.25 -23.11 1.40
C ASP A 169 10.70 -22.60 1.19
N SER A 170 11.13 -22.43 -0.04
CA SER A 170 12.49 -22.00 -0.39
C SER A 170 12.57 -21.43 -1.80
N TYR A 171 13.66 -20.73 -2.10
CA TYR A 171 14.02 -20.33 -3.46
C TYR A 171 14.13 -21.53 -4.40
N GLN A 172 14.63 -22.68 -3.91
CA GLN A 172 14.72 -23.89 -4.73
C GLN A 172 13.34 -24.27 -5.28
N ASN A 173 12.35 -24.39 -4.42
CA ASN A 173 10.99 -24.77 -4.83
C ASN A 173 10.36 -23.73 -5.77
N ALA A 174 10.63 -22.44 -5.55
CA ALA A 174 10.18 -21.38 -6.43
C ALA A 174 10.81 -21.49 -7.83
N LEU A 175 12.13 -21.70 -7.88
CA LEU A 175 12.86 -21.84 -9.13
C LEU A 175 12.51 -23.14 -9.87
N ASP A 176 12.28 -24.24 -9.16
CA ASP A 176 11.82 -25.50 -9.75
C ASP A 176 10.45 -25.31 -10.42
N ARG A 177 9.54 -24.60 -9.75
CA ARG A 177 8.22 -24.28 -10.31
C ARG A 177 8.32 -23.31 -11.48
N LEU A 178 9.16 -22.28 -11.38
CA LEU A 178 9.45 -21.36 -12.48
C LEU A 178 10.03 -22.11 -13.70
N SER A 179 10.92 -23.06 -13.46
CA SER A 179 11.49 -23.89 -14.53
C SER A 179 10.41 -24.67 -15.27
N GLN A 180 9.41 -25.23 -14.58
CA GLN A 180 8.27 -25.90 -15.21
C GLN A 180 7.47 -24.94 -16.10
N GLU A 181 7.19 -23.72 -15.64
CA GLU A 181 6.51 -22.69 -16.45
C GLU A 181 7.32 -22.34 -17.71
N LEU A 182 8.64 -22.22 -17.58
CA LEU A 182 9.53 -21.94 -18.71
C LEU A 182 9.61 -23.11 -19.70
N VAL A 183 9.53 -24.38 -19.23
CA VAL A 183 9.43 -25.56 -20.13
C VAL A 183 8.18 -25.45 -20.99
N TRP A 184 7.02 -25.17 -20.40
CA TRP A 184 5.78 -25.01 -21.17
C TRP A 184 5.88 -23.87 -22.19
N MET A 185 6.50 -22.74 -21.82
CA MET A 185 6.74 -21.65 -22.76
C MET A 185 7.70 -22.05 -23.89
N LEU A 186 8.72 -22.86 -23.60
CA LEU A 186 9.70 -23.37 -24.58
C LEU A 186 9.07 -24.37 -25.54
N ASP A 187 8.06 -25.13 -25.13
CA ASP A 187 7.28 -26.02 -26.00
C ASP A 187 6.47 -25.22 -27.04
N GLU A 188 6.05 -24.01 -26.69
CA GLU A 188 5.35 -23.10 -27.60
C GLU A 188 6.30 -22.31 -28.52
N GLY A 189 7.56 -22.14 -28.15
CA GLY A 189 8.56 -21.42 -28.95
C GLY A 189 9.76 -20.92 -28.16
N PRO A 190 10.68 -20.19 -28.82
CA PRO A 190 11.84 -19.62 -28.14
C PRO A 190 11.42 -18.61 -27.09
N VAL A 191 12.10 -18.60 -25.92
CA VAL A 191 11.79 -17.77 -24.77
C VAL A 191 12.86 -16.70 -24.57
N LEU A 192 12.41 -15.52 -24.17
CA LEU A 192 13.23 -14.44 -23.62
C LEU A 192 12.86 -14.28 -22.14
N LEU A 193 13.79 -14.59 -21.26
CA LEU A 193 13.66 -14.43 -19.81
C LEU A 193 14.38 -13.17 -19.37
N VAL A 194 13.69 -12.26 -18.69
CA VAL A 194 14.27 -11.02 -18.14
C VAL A 194 14.18 -11.04 -16.63
N TRP A 195 15.32 -11.13 -15.97
CA TRP A 195 15.39 -10.94 -14.52
C TRP A 195 15.34 -9.45 -14.18
N CYS A 196 14.57 -9.09 -13.18
CA CYS A 196 14.43 -7.72 -12.68
C CYS A 196 14.64 -7.74 -11.16
N PHE A 197 15.85 -7.42 -10.72
CA PHE A 197 16.26 -7.48 -9.32
C PHE A 197 16.13 -6.14 -8.63
N ASP A 198 15.62 -6.17 -7.42
CA ASP A 198 15.70 -5.09 -6.46
C ASP A 198 17.16 -4.89 -6.00
N GLN A 199 17.60 -3.61 -5.94
CA GLN A 199 18.97 -3.22 -5.53
C GLN A 199 19.08 -2.97 -4.02
N SER A 200 18.00 -3.14 -3.25
CA SER A 200 18.02 -2.94 -1.81
C SER A 200 19.05 -3.85 -1.14
N LYS A 201 19.59 -3.40 -0.02
CA LYS A 201 20.62 -4.16 0.71
C LYS A 201 20.08 -5.48 1.23
N SER A 202 18.80 -5.54 1.59
CA SER A 202 18.10 -6.74 2.07
C SER A 202 18.12 -7.88 1.04
N MET A 203 18.15 -7.53 -0.26
CA MET A 203 18.08 -8.50 -1.36
C MET A 203 19.42 -9.15 -1.75
N LYS A 204 20.55 -8.75 -1.14
CA LYS A 204 21.87 -9.28 -1.54
C LYS A 204 22.03 -10.78 -1.36
N ASP A 205 21.51 -11.33 -0.27
CA ASP A 205 21.56 -12.77 -0.02
C ASP A 205 20.65 -13.53 -0.99
N ASP A 206 19.48 -12.97 -1.30
CA ASP A 206 18.53 -13.50 -2.27
C ASP A 206 19.10 -13.49 -3.70
N GLN A 207 19.73 -12.38 -4.11
CA GLN A 207 20.43 -12.28 -5.39
C GLN A 207 21.52 -13.36 -5.52
N LYS A 208 22.30 -13.54 -4.46
CA LYS A 208 23.35 -14.57 -4.42
C LYS A 208 22.77 -15.98 -4.50
N GLU A 209 21.72 -16.28 -3.76
CA GLU A 209 21.08 -17.59 -3.80
C GLU A 209 20.54 -17.91 -5.19
N ILE A 210 19.87 -16.96 -5.84
CA ILE A 210 19.39 -17.14 -7.22
C ILE A 210 20.57 -17.33 -8.18
N ARG A 211 21.62 -16.51 -8.09
CA ARG A 211 22.83 -16.64 -8.90
C ARG A 211 23.45 -18.04 -8.80
N ASP A 212 23.59 -18.55 -7.58
CA ASP A 212 24.19 -19.86 -7.34
C ASP A 212 23.34 -21.02 -7.90
N ARG A 213 22.03 -20.80 -8.08
CA ARG A 213 21.08 -21.79 -8.61
C ARG A 213 20.77 -21.65 -10.10
N ILE A 214 21.29 -20.63 -10.78
CA ILE A 214 21.06 -20.42 -12.22
C ILE A 214 21.40 -21.66 -13.03
N GLU A 215 22.51 -22.36 -12.69
CA GLU A 215 22.90 -23.58 -13.36
C GLU A 215 21.86 -24.69 -13.27
N THR A 216 21.32 -24.92 -12.08
CA THR A 216 20.26 -25.89 -11.83
C THR A 216 19.00 -25.60 -12.65
N VAL A 217 18.60 -24.32 -12.76
CA VAL A 217 17.47 -23.91 -13.60
C VAL A 217 17.70 -24.30 -15.06
N TYR A 218 18.89 -24.02 -15.61
CA TYR A 218 19.21 -24.36 -16.99
C TYR A 218 19.34 -25.88 -17.22
N GLU A 219 19.80 -26.65 -16.23
CA GLU A 219 19.81 -28.11 -16.27
C GLU A 219 18.38 -28.69 -16.31
N GLN A 220 17.51 -28.22 -15.46
CA GLN A 220 16.09 -28.64 -15.41
C GLN A 220 15.36 -28.36 -16.73
N LEU A 221 15.71 -27.26 -17.40
CA LEU A 221 15.15 -26.92 -18.72
C LEU A 221 15.65 -27.86 -19.84
N GLY A 222 16.53 -28.82 -19.49
CA GLY A 222 17.11 -29.78 -20.46
C GLY A 222 17.99 -29.12 -21.52
N ILE A 223 18.46 -27.90 -21.27
CA ILE A 223 19.26 -27.12 -22.22
C ILE A 223 20.72 -27.57 -22.16
N VAL A 224 21.16 -28.08 -21.00
CA VAL A 224 22.58 -28.46 -20.72
C VAL A 224 23.03 -29.73 -21.46
N GLY A 225 22.14 -30.64 -21.85
CA GLY A 225 22.50 -31.89 -22.54
C GLY A 225 22.40 -31.85 -24.06
N ARG A 226 21.86 -30.76 -24.66
CA ARG A 226 21.61 -30.66 -26.09
C ARG A 226 22.57 -29.73 -26.83
N THR A 227 23.84 -29.74 -26.44
CA THR A 227 24.90 -28.80 -26.87
C THR A 227 25.29 -28.83 -28.33
N GLU A 228 24.80 -29.80 -29.12
CA GLU A 228 25.25 -29.94 -30.53
C GLU A 228 24.42 -29.13 -31.55
N ASN A 229 23.26 -28.64 -31.18
CA ASN A 229 22.42 -27.94 -32.13
C ASN A 229 22.32 -26.42 -31.79
N LYS A 230 22.77 -25.56 -32.71
CA LYS A 230 22.78 -24.10 -32.58
C LYS A 230 21.37 -23.52 -32.28
N ALA A 231 20.31 -24.16 -32.77
CA ALA A 231 18.93 -23.78 -32.53
C ALA A 231 18.51 -23.97 -31.05
N THR A 232 19.03 -25.00 -30.39
CA THR A 232 18.72 -25.27 -28.97
C THR A 232 19.44 -24.30 -28.03
N LYS A 233 20.66 -23.86 -28.41
CA LYS A 233 21.43 -22.87 -27.62
C LYS A 233 20.73 -21.50 -27.56
N THR A 234 19.93 -21.17 -28.54
CA THR A 234 19.22 -19.87 -28.60
C THR A 234 17.74 -19.98 -28.22
N ALA A 235 17.27 -21.16 -27.81
CA ALA A 235 15.87 -21.34 -27.42
C ALA A 235 15.51 -20.49 -26.19
N LEU A 236 16.39 -20.44 -25.20
CA LEU A 236 16.27 -19.53 -24.05
C LEU A 236 17.39 -18.48 -24.11
N MET A 237 16.98 -17.22 -24.13
CA MET A 237 17.88 -16.07 -23.99
C MET A 237 17.50 -15.34 -22.70
N THR A 238 18.50 -14.93 -21.95
CA THR A 238 18.32 -14.31 -20.64
C THR A 238 18.92 -12.90 -20.61
N ALA A 239 18.20 -11.97 -20.04
CA ALA A 239 18.65 -10.63 -19.70
C ALA A 239 18.59 -10.41 -18.19
N VAL A 240 19.46 -9.57 -17.67
CA VAL A 240 19.53 -9.19 -16.26
C VAL A 240 19.38 -7.68 -16.14
N THR A 241 18.37 -7.26 -15.41
CA THR A 241 18.11 -5.85 -15.07
C THR A 241 17.98 -5.70 -13.56
N SER A 242 18.21 -4.50 -13.07
CA SER A 242 18.00 -4.19 -11.66
C SER A 242 17.47 -2.77 -11.46
N TYR A 243 16.87 -2.52 -10.31
CA TYR A 243 16.28 -1.24 -9.97
C TYR A 243 16.45 -0.89 -8.49
N GLY A 244 16.55 0.38 -8.23
CA GLY A 244 16.46 1.11 -6.99
C GLY A 244 15.94 2.49 -7.36
N GLU A 245 16.69 3.56 -7.05
CA GLU A 245 16.45 4.89 -7.64
C GLU A 245 16.71 4.88 -9.15
N MET A 246 17.70 4.10 -9.59
CA MET A 246 18.10 3.98 -11.00
C MET A 246 17.78 2.57 -11.51
N PHE A 247 17.21 2.52 -12.71
CA PHE A 247 17.10 1.27 -13.45
C PHE A 247 18.38 1.00 -14.23
N ILE A 248 18.92 -0.22 -14.13
CA ILE A 248 20.15 -0.64 -14.81
C ILE A 248 19.86 -1.90 -15.63
N ASP A 249 20.30 -1.90 -16.89
CA ASP A 249 20.34 -3.09 -17.74
C ASP A 249 21.78 -3.63 -17.79
N HIS A 250 22.04 -4.72 -17.09
CA HIS A 250 23.36 -5.33 -16.99
C HIS A 250 23.77 -6.13 -18.23
N THR A 251 22.82 -6.46 -19.09
CA THR A 251 23.06 -7.17 -20.35
C THR A 251 23.11 -6.24 -21.56
N LEU A 252 23.04 -4.94 -21.36
CA LEU A 252 23.21 -3.89 -22.38
C LEU A 252 22.34 -4.12 -23.63
N HIS A 253 21.09 -4.50 -23.46
CA HIS A 253 20.10 -4.82 -24.52
C HIS A 253 20.49 -6.06 -25.35
N GLN A 254 21.45 -6.88 -24.90
CA GLN A 254 21.91 -8.07 -25.57
C GLN A 254 21.70 -9.30 -24.68
N PRO A 255 20.51 -9.92 -24.71
CA PRO A 255 20.27 -11.14 -23.93
C PRO A 255 21.24 -12.22 -24.33
N THR A 256 21.70 -12.98 -23.36
CA THR A 256 22.68 -14.06 -23.55
C THR A 256 22.12 -15.42 -23.18
N ALA A 257 22.67 -16.49 -23.75
CA ALA A 257 22.44 -17.84 -23.31
C ALA A 257 23.63 -18.37 -22.47
N ASP A 258 24.65 -17.54 -22.26
CA ASP A 258 25.84 -17.90 -21.49
C ASP A 258 25.56 -17.69 -19.99
N ARG A 259 25.70 -18.80 -19.23
CA ARG A 259 25.41 -18.82 -17.79
C ARG A 259 26.42 -18.01 -16.98
N ASP A 260 27.68 -17.98 -17.42
CA ASP A 260 28.72 -17.23 -16.71
C ASP A 260 28.54 -15.74 -16.90
N GLU A 261 28.09 -15.29 -18.08
CA GLU A 261 27.70 -13.90 -18.32
C GLU A 261 26.49 -13.50 -17.46
N ILE A 262 25.49 -14.38 -17.31
CA ILE A 262 24.32 -14.14 -16.45
C ILE A 262 24.73 -14.02 -14.99
N ARG A 263 25.57 -14.95 -14.48
CA ARG A 263 26.09 -14.89 -13.12
C ARG A 263 26.86 -13.61 -12.85
N LYS A 264 27.73 -13.25 -13.78
CA LYS A 264 28.50 -12.00 -13.70
C LYS A 264 27.58 -10.78 -13.66
N ALA A 265 26.56 -10.73 -14.51
CA ALA A 265 25.59 -9.65 -14.52
C ALA A 265 24.84 -9.52 -13.19
N ILE A 266 24.51 -10.64 -12.50
CA ILE A 266 23.89 -10.61 -11.17
C ILE A 266 24.90 -10.15 -10.11
N ASP A 267 26.17 -10.56 -10.18
CA ASP A 267 27.22 -10.13 -9.26
C ASP A 267 27.52 -8.61 -9.37
N GLU A 268 27.29 -8.02 -10.53
CA GLU A 268 27.49 -6.59 -10.80
C GLU A 268 26.33 -5.69 -10.33
N ILE A 269 25.24 -6.26 -9.79
CA ILE A 269 24.11 -5.48 -9.27
C ILE A 269 24.59 -4.62 -8.09
N PRO A 270 24.50 -3.29 -8.17
CA PRO A 270 24.90 -2.40 -7.07
C PRO A 270 23.93 -2.50 -5.89
N VAL A 271 24.35 -1.97 -4.74
CA VAL A 271 23.43 -1.70 -3.62
C VAL A 271 22.95 -0.27 -3.75
N ASP A 272 21.64 -0.09 -3.83
CA ASP A 272 21.06 1.25 -3.72
C ASP A 272 21.11 1.73 -2.26
N THR A 273 21.56 2.96 -2.07
CA THR A 273 21.66 3.61 -0.76
C THR A 273 20.60 4.69 -0.57
N THR A 274 19.77 4.95 -1.57
CA THR A 274 18.73 5.99 -1.51
C THR A 274 17.46 5.51 -0.83
N GLY A 275 17.21 4.18 -0.89
CA GLY A 275 15.99 3.55 -0.43
C GLY A 275 14.76 3.93 -1.24
N ARG A 276 14.96 4.29 -2.51
CA ARG A 276 13.89 4.45 -3.48
C ARG A 276 13.73 3.19 -4.30
N GLU A 277 12.51 2.73 -4.42
CA GLU A 277 12.19 1.48 -5.11
C GLU A 277 11.10 1.71 -6.15
N LEU A 278 11.55 1.91 -7.39
CA LEU A 278 10.67 2.19 -8.53
C LEU A 278 10.24 0.91 -9.25
N MET A 279 9.76 -0.09 -8.51
CA MET A 279 9.43 -1.45 -8.96
C MET A 279 8.55 -1.48 -10.21
N SER A 280 7.38 -0.86 -10.17
CA SER A 280 6.42 -0.90 -11.29
C SER A 280 6.98 -0.24 -12.55
N SER A 281 7.68 0.90 -12.40
CA SER A 281 8.37 1.57 -13.50
C SER A 281 9.48 0.70 -14.09
N ALA A 282 10.22 -0.02 -13.24
CA ALA A 282 11.30 -0.90 -13.64
C ALA A 282 10.79 -2.08 -14.48
N VAL A 283 9.73 -2.74 -14.05
CA VAL A 283 9.08 -3.82 -14.81
C VAL A 283 8.62 -3.31 -16.18
N GLY A 284 7.95 -2.16 -16.24
CA GLY A 284 7.51 -1.56 -17.50
C GLY A 284 8.68 -1.23 -18.43
N ARG A 285 9.80 -0.71 -17.88
CA ARG A 285 11.03 -0.43 -18.65
C ARG A 285 11.71 -1.70 -19.14
N ALA A 286 11.86 -2.71 -18.30
CA ALA A 286 12.44 -4.01 -18.68
C ALA A 286 11.69 -4.61 -19.87
N ILE A 287 10.36 -4.66 -19.81
CA ILE A 287 9.52 -5.13 -20.91
C ILE A 287 9.71 -4.23 -22.14
N GLY A 288 9.68 -2.91 -21.97
CA GLY A 288 9.81 -1.95 -23.06
C GLY A 288 11.11 -2.08 -23.85
N ILE A 289 12.23 -2.34 -23.18
CA ILE A 289 13.54 -2.54 -23.80
C ILE A 289 13.55 -3.79 -24.67
N TYR A 290 12.96 -4.88 -24.20
CA TYR A 290 13.09 -6.20 -24.83
C TYR A 290 11.89 -6.62 -25.70
N ARG A 291 10.79 -5.86 -25.69
CA ARG A 291 9.54 -6.21 -26.43
C ARG A 291 9.74 -6.45 -27.93
N ASP A 292 10.71 -5.75 -28.56
CA ASP A 292 10.96 -5.93 -30.00
C ASP A 292 11.61 -7.28 -30.32
N LEU A 293 12.36 -7.86 -29.37
CA LEU A 293 12.84 -9.22 -29.48
C LEU A 293 11.70 -10.24 -29.31
N ALA A 294 10.75 -9.95 -28.40
CA ALA A 294 9.54 -10.76 -28.25
C ALA A 294 8.71 -10.75 -29.55
N ARG A 295 8.51 -9.58 -30.17
CA ARG A 295 7.81 -9.43 -31.45
C ARG A 295 8.43 -10.19 -32.62
N ARG A 296 9.70 -10.55 -32.53
CA ARG A 296 10.40 -11.39 -33.53
C ARG A 296 10.17 -12.89 -33.33
N GLY A 297 9.14 -13.28 -32.58
CA GLY A 297 8.72 -14.67 -32.38
C GLY A 297 9.27 -15.33 -31.12
N ARG A 298 9.64 -14.57 -30.10
CA ARG A 298 9.98 -15.09 -28.79
C ARG A 298 8.86 -14.85 -27.78
N LYS A 299 8.54 -15.87 -27.00
CA LYS A 299 7.72 -15.69 -25.79
C LYS A 299 8.54 -14.91 -24.75
N MET A 300 7.90 -13.99 -24.01
CA MET A 300 8.60 -13.17 -23.04
C MET A 300 8.12 -13.48 -21.63
N ALA A 301 9.08 -13.62 -20.72
CA ALA A 301 8.84 -13.72 -19.29
C ALA A 301 9.71 -12.71 -18.54
N VAL A 302 9.15 -12.03 -17.56
CA VAL A 302 9.90 -11.22 -16.58
C VAL A 302 9.81 -11.90 -15.24
N VAL A 303 10.95 -12.04 -14.54
CA VAL A 303 11.02 -12.50 -13.15
C VAL A 303 11.44 -11.34 -12.27
N LEU A 304 10.46 -10.79 -11.57
CA LEU A 304 10.68 -9.75 -10.56
C LEU A 304 11.11 -10.38 -9.25
N VAL A 305 12.20 -9.90 -8.67
CA VAL A 305 12.74 -10.36 -7.39
C VAL A 305 12.79 -9.18 -6.44
N SER A 306 11.92 -9.17 -5.43
CA SER A 306 11.81 -8.07 -4.46
C SER A 306 11.19 -8.53 -3.16
N ASP A 307 11.61 -7.94 -2.04
CA ASP A 307 11.02 -8.16 -0.72
C ASP A 307 10.09 -7.02 -0.27
N GLU A 308 9.98 -5.94 -1.06
CA GLU A 308 9.10 -4.80 -0.81
C GLU A 308 8.12 -4.55 -1.96
N SER A 309 7.02 -3.86 -1.68
CA SER A 309 6.03 -3.49 -2.71
C SER A 309 6.45 -2.26 -3.53
N GLY A 310 7.56 -1.62 -3.15
CA GLY A 310 8.08 -0.42 -3.77
C GLY A 310 7.48 0.88 -3.22
N ASP A 311 8.11 2.00 -3.58
CA ASP A 311 7.73 3.35 -3.12
C ASP A 311 6.31 3.70 -3.59
N ARG A 312 5.38 3.85 -2.64
CA ARG A 312 3.96 4.06 -2.90
C ARG A 312 3.66 5.30 -3.75
N GLN A 313 4.38 6.39 -3.52
CA GLN A 313 4.12 7.63 -4.24
C GLN A 313 4.43 7.51 -5.72
N ASN A 314 5.38 6.66 -6.08
CA ASN A 314 5.85 6.52 -7.45
C ASN A 314 5.26 5.29 -8.17
N ASN A 315 4.81 4.25 -7.42
CA ASN A 315 4.32 3.01 -8.05
C ASN A 315 2.86 3.07 -8.50
N ASP A 316 2.01 3.84 -7.82
CA ASP A 316 0.57 3.88 -8.11
C ASP A 316 0.25 4.27 -9.57
N GLY A 317 1.00 5.22 -10.14
CA GLY A 317 0.83 5.63 -11.53
C GLY A 317 1.44 4.66 -12.55
N PHE A 318 2.45 3.90 -12.16
CA PHE A 318 3.20 3.05 -13.09
C PHE A 318 2.70 1.61 -13.15
N ILE A 319 1.94 1.14 -12.15
CA ILE A 319 1.43 -0.24 -12.13
C ILE A 319 0.52 -0.55 -13.33
N GLU A 320 -0.41 0.34 -13.64
CA GLU A 320 -1.33 0.15 -14.77
C GLU A 320 -0.58 0.21 -16.11
N GLN A 321 0.42 1.09 -16.19
CA GLN A 321 1.28 1.17 -17.38
C GLN A 321 2.09 -0.13 -17.54
N ALA A 322 2.69 -0.65 -16.47
CA ALA A 322 3.45 -1.91 -16.51
C ALA A 322 2.58 -3.08 -16.96
N ILE A 323 1.37 -3.21 -16.40
CA ILE A 323 0.39 -4.22 -16.79
C ILE A 323 0.01 -4.08 -18.28
N SER A 324 -0.28 -2.86 -18.72
CA SER A 324 -0.65 -2.59 -20.13
C SER A 324 0.48 -2.97 -21.10
N VAL A 325 1.72 -2.58 -20.77
CA VAL A 325 2.89 -2.92 -21.60
C VAL A 325 3.15 -4.43 -21.61
N ALA A 326 2.98 -5.11 -20.49
CA ALA A 326 3.13 -6.57 -20.38
C ALA A 326 2.08 -7.29 -21.24
N LYS A 327 0.80 -6.91 -21.14
CA LYS A 327 -0.28 -7.48 -21.95
C LYS A 327 -0.06 -7.23 -23.46
N ALA A 328 0.40 -6.04 -23.84
CA ALA A 328 0.69 -5.70 -25.22
C ALA A 328 1.90 -6.46 -25.80
N ALA A 329 2.79 -6.95 -24.95
CA ALA A 329 3.95 -7.76 -25.32
C ALA A 329 3.73 -9.29 -25.15
N ASP A 330 2.53 -9.72 -24.75
CA ASP A 330 2.24 -11.11 -24.33
C ASP A 330 3.29 -11.64 -23.34
N CYS A 331 3.66 -10.77 -22.38
CA CYS A 331 4.70 -11.03 -21.41
C CYS A 331 4.10 -11.51 -20.09
N LYS A 332 4.52 -12.69 -19.63
CA LYS A 332 4.19 -13.19 -18.29
C LYS A 332 5.13 -12.58 -17.25
N VAL A 333 4.59 -12.08 -16.15
CA VAL A 333 5.39 -11.56 -15.04
C VAL A 333 5.30 -12.51 -13.86
N TYR A 334 6.40 -13.17 -13.54
CA TYR A 334 6.57 -13.99 -12.36
C TYR A 334 7.21 -13.13 -11.25
N VAL A 335 6.80 -13.35 -10.02
CA VAL A 335 7.33 -12.59 -8.88
C VAL A 335 7.86 -13.55 -7.82
N LEU A 336 9.11 -13.38 -7.43
CA LEU A 336 9.71 -13.98 -6.26
C LEU A 336 9.68 -12.94 -5.14
N GLY A 337 8.67 -13.02 -4.27
CA GLY A 337 8.36 -11.97 -3.31
C GLY A 337 8.09 -12.49 -1.90
N ARG A 338 7.87 -11.58 -0.98
CA ARG A 338 7.57 -11.87 0.42
C ARG A 338 6.09 -11.69 0.72
N GLU A 339 5.65 -12.32 1.80
CA GLU A 339 4.30 -12.14 2.34
C GLU A 339 4.07 -10.69 2.78
N SER A 340 2.92 -10.11 2.44
CA SER A 340 2.51 -8.79 2.89
C SER A 340 2.14 -8.78 4.38
N VAL A 341 2.18 -7.59 5.00
CA VAL A 341 1.70 -7.39 6.37
C VAL A 341 0.18 -7.26 6.35
N PHE A 342 -0.50 -8.06 7.13
CA PHE A 342 -1.96 -8.10 7.21
C PHE A 342 -2.59 -6.72 7.44
N GLY A 343 -3.26 -6.20 6.42
CA GLY A 343 -3.98 -4.93 6.42
C GLY A 343 -3.12 -3.70 6.73
N SER A 344 -1.79 -3.79 6.63
CA SER A 344 -0.88 -2.68 6.88
C SER A 344 0.16 -2.55 5.76
N PRO A 345 0.50 -1.32 5.34
CA PRO A 345 1.52 -1.13 4.32
C PRO A 345 2.94 -1.39 4.79
N TYR A 346 3.18 -1.33 6.11
CA TYR A 346 4.52 -1.26 6.67
C TYR A 346 4.81 -2.42 7.61
N ALA A 347 6.03 -2.97 7.49
CA ALA A 347 6.73 -3.71 8.54
C ALA A 347 7.79 -2.80 9.17
N PHE A 348 8.30 -3.17 10.33
CA PHE A 348 9.37 -2.43 11.00
C PHE A 348 10.45 -3.39 11.47
N LEU A 349 11.71 -3.06 11.15
CA LEU A 349 12.88 -3.75 11.62
C LEU A 349 13.47 -3.02 12.83
N HIS A 350 13.75 -3.73 13.91
CA HIS A 350 14.43 -3.15 15.08
C HIS A 350 15.94 -3.12 14.84
N TRP A 351 16.52 -1.92 14.85
CA TRP A 351 17.96 -1.72 14.71
C TRP A 351 18.52 -0.88 15.85
N GLN A 352 19.60 -1.34 16.46
CA GLN A 352 20.30 -0.58 17.49
C GLN A 352 21.55 0.06 16.90
N HIS A 353 21.64 1.39 16.98
CA HIS A 353 22.76 2.16 16.47
C HIS A 353 24.06 1.80 17.23
N PRO A 354 25.11 1.28 16.56
CA PRO A 354 26.28 0.71 17.23
C PRO A 354 27.12 1.74 18.01
N GLN A 355 27.13 3.00 17.54
CA GLN A 355 27.92 4.06 18.18
C GLN A 355 27.17 4.74 19.33
N THR A 356 25.87 4.96 19.20
CA THR A 356 25.07 5.75 20.15
C THR A 356 24.22 4.90 21.09
N ASN A 357 24.09 3.60 20.86
CA ASN A 357 23.17 2.67 21.54
C ASN A 357 21.67 3.02 21.39
N ARG A 358 21.31 3.97 20.51
CA ARG A 358 19.92 4.33 20.26
C ARG A 358 19.21 3.22 19.50
N HIS A 359 17.93 3.02 19.78
CA HIS A 359 17.07 2.06 19.12
C HIS A 359 16.27 2.75 18.02
N HIS A 360 16.30 2.19 16.83
CA HIS A 360 15.56 2.67 15.65
C HIS A 360 14.62 1.57 15.19
N TYR A 361 13.48 1.99 14.62
CA TYR A 361 12.52 1.11 13.99
C TYR A 361 12.47 1.50 12.51
N LEU A 362 13.26 0.78 11.71
CA LEU A 362 13.40 1.04 10.28
C LEU A 362 12.14 0.54 9.57
N ARG A 363 11.57 1.36 8.71
CA ARG A 363 10.34 1.07 8.00
C ARG A 363 10.63 0.35 6.70
N MET A 364 9.90 -0.73 6.43
CA MET A 364 9.91 -1.50 5.19
C MET A 364 8.52 -1.42 4.55
N ASP A 365 8.45 -1.18 3.25
CA ASP A 365 7.20 -1.05 2.50
C ASP A 365 6.74 -2.42 1.98
N ARG A 366 6.18 -3.26 2.87
CA ARG A 366 5.73 -4.64 2.60
C ARG A 366 4.37 -4.74 1.91
N GLY A 367 3.79 -3.65 1.54
CA GLY A 367 2.44 -3.61 0.99
C GLY A 367 1.39 -3.42 2.07
N PRO A 368 0.13 -3.32 1.76
CA PRO A 368 -0.84 -4.34 2.12
C PRO A 368 -1.10 -5.30 0.98
N GLU A 369 -1.84 -6.36 1.27
CA GLU A 369 -2.32 -7.33 0.30
C GLU A 369 -3.43 -6.80 -0.62
N THR A 370 -3.98 -5.62 -0.32
CA THR A 370 -5.09 -4.96 -1.02
C THR A 370 -4.71 -3.56 -1.50
N ALA A 371 -5.47 -3.00 -2.42
CA ALA A 371 -5.26 -1.66 -2.98
C ALA A 371 -5.16 -0.56 -1.91
N PHE A 372 -5.87 -0.74 -0.79
CA PHE A 372 -5.87 0.17 0.37
C PHE A 372 -5.83 -0.63 1.67
N PRO A 373 -5.22 -0.13 2.75
CA PRO A 373 -5.29 -0.79 4.05
C PRO A 373 -6.74 -1.02 4.51
N GLU A 374 -7.05 -2.24 4.91
CA GLU A 374 -8.39 -2.65 5.36
C GLU A 374 -8.46 -2.92 6.86
N GLN A 375 -7.43 -2.55 7.60
CA GLN A 375 -7.34 -2.71 9.04
C GLN A 375 -6.95 -1.39 9.72
N LEU A 376 -7.25 -1.27 11.02
CA LEU A 376 -6.78 -0.12 11.82
C LEU A 376 -5.26 -0.04 11.78
N GLN A 377 -4.74 1.15 11.53
CA GLN A 377 -3.30 1.43 11.48
C GLN A 377 -2.71 1.75 12.86
N THR A 378 -3.53 1.72 13.89
CA THR A 378 -3.14 1.91 15.30
C THR A 378 -3.26 0.61 16.08
N ASN A 379 -2.51 0.49 17.17
CA ASN A 379 -2.62 -0.58 18.15
C ASN A 379 -3.34 -0.15 19.45
N GLY A 380 -3.99 1.00 19.39
CA GLY A 380 -4.66 1.65 20.51
C GLY A 380 -3.81 2.71 21.22
N PHE A 381 -2.49 2.64 21.17
CA PHE A 381 -1.60 3.65 21.76
C PHE A 381 -0.82 4.45 20.73
N HIS A 382 -0.38 3.80 19.67
CA HIS A 382 0.42 4.41 18.62
C HIS A 382 0.22 3.65 17.30
N ARG A 383 0.92 4.06 16.25
CA ARG A 383 0.93 3.35 14.97
C ARG A 383 1.31 1.88 15.15
N ARG A 384 0.74 1.01 14.33
CA ARG A 384 1.10 -0.40 14.30
C ARG A 384 2.56 -0.56 13.91
N ARG A 385 3.25 -1.47 14.61
CA ARG A 385 4.61 -1.91 14.26
C ARG A 385 4.72 -3.43 14.21
N ASP A 386 3.60 -4.12 14.42
CA ASP A 386 3.56 -5.59 14.38
C ASP A 386 3.51 -6.09 12.93
N ALA A 387 4.29 -7.10 12.62
CA ALA A 387 4.36 -7.77 11.34
C ALA A 387 3.58 -9.09 11.39
N PHE A 388 2.24 -8.99 11.30
CA PHE A 388 1.38 -10.14 11.06
C PHE A 388 1.37 -10.47 9.58
N GLY A 389 1.65 -11.73 9.22
CA GLY A 389 1.47 -12.17 7.84
C GLY A 389 0.00 -12.15 7.44
N SER A 390 -0.27 -11.79 6.20
CA SER A 390 -1.63 -11.76 5.65
C SER A 390 -2.04 -13.10 5.03
N GLY A 391 -1.07 -13.96 4.72
CA GLY A 391 -1.23 -15.15 3.87
C GLY A 391 -1.28 -14.82 2.38
N PHE A 392 -1.03 -13.57 1.99
CA PHE A 392 -1.06 -13.10 0.60
C PHE A 392 0.17 -12.25 0.28
N GLY A 393 0.48 -12.11 -0.99
CA GLY A 393 1.52 -11.18 -1.46
C GLY A 393 1.06 -9.72 -1.44
N PRO A 394 1.98 -8.77 -1.56
CA PRO A 394 1.66 -7.35 -1.73
C PRO A 394 0.77 -7.11 -2.96
N TYR A 395 -0.12 -6.15 -2.87
CA TYR A 395 -1.11 -5.86 -3.90
C TYR A 395 -0.48 -5.65 -5.29
N GLU A 396 0.52 -4.78 -5.40
CA GLU A 396 1.12 -4.43 -6.68
C GLU A 396 1.79 -5.65 -7.33
N GLN A 397 2.54 -6.42 -6.57
CA GLN A 397 3.24 -7.63 -7.03
C GLN A 397 2.24 -8.73 -7.42
N SER A 398 1.25 -8.99 -6.57
CA SER A 398 0.20 -9.98 -6.83
C SER A 398 -0.64 -9.62 -8.05
N ARG A 399 -0.93 -8.32 -8.22
CA ARG A 399 -1.67 -7.81 -9.36
C ARG A 399 -0.87 -7.93 -10.66
N LEU A 400 0.43 -7.58 -10.66
CA LEU A 400 1.32 -7.77 -11.82
C LEU A 400 1.30 -9.23 -12.28
N ALA A 401 1.52 -10.17 -11.37
CA ALA A 401 1.52 -11.59 -11.69
C ALA A 401 0.15 -12.04 -12.26
N ARG A 402 -0.95 -11.73 -11.57
CA ARG A 402 -2.29 -12.12 -11.98
C ARG A 402 -2.69 -11.57 -13.33
N GLU A 403 -2.49 -10.26 -13.57
CA GLU A 403 -2.94 -9.59 -14.78
C GLU A 403 -2.14 -9.96 -16.03
N THR A 404 -0.99 -10.59 -15.85
CA THR A 404 -0.09 -11.04 -16.91
C THR A 404 -0.04 -12.57 -17.07
N ASN A 405 -0.93 -13.30 -16.40
CA ASN A 405 -0.97 -14.77 -16.37
C ASN A 405 0.34 -15.40 -15.85
N GLY A 406 1.05 -14.70 -14.96
CA GLY A 406 2.19 -15.21 -14.22
C GLY A 406 1.80 -15.72 -12.83
N ILE A 407 2.80 -15.96 -11.98
CA ILE A 407 2.64 -16.51 -10.63
C ILE A 407 3.41 -15.63 -9.65
N PHE A 408 2.78 -15.34 -8.51
CA PHE A 408 3.46 -14.78 -7.34
C PHE A 408 3.92 -15.92 -6.43
N PHE A 409 5.23 -16.15 -6.36
CA PHE A 409 5.85 -17.11 -5.45
C PHE A 409 6.09 -16.43 -4.11
N MET A 410 5.33 -16.85 -3.11
CA MET A 410 5.43 -16.30 -1.76
C MET A 410 6.49 -17.03 -0.97
N LEU A 411 7.66 -16.41 -0.85
CA LEU A 411 8.79 -16.91 -0.10
C LEU A 411 8.66 -16.62 1.40
N PRO A 412 9.21 -17.45 2.28
CA PRO A 412 9.23 -17.17 3.71
C PRO A 412 10.06 -15.90 3.98
N SER A 413 9.59 -15.07 4.90
CA SER A 413 10.33 -13.90 5.37
C SER A 413 11.65 -14.31 6.00
N ALA A 414 12.76 -13.78 5.52
CA ALA A 414 14.10 -14.07 6.04
C ALA A 414 14.42 -13.24 7.30
N GLU A 415 13.81 -12.07 7.46
CA GLU A 415 14.14 -11.10 8.50
C GLU A 415 13.75 -11.63 9.89
N ALA A 416 14.76 -11.96 10.68
CA ALA A 416 14.57 -12.44 12.05
C ALA A 416 14.12 -11.33 13.02
N GLU A 417 14.45 -10.06 12.72
CA GLU A 417 14.34 -8.91 13.60
C GLU A 417 13.12 -8.03 13.35
N LEU A 418 12.14 -8.52 12.57
CA LEU A 418 10.86 -7.82 12.40
C LEU A 418 10.15 -7.64 13.75
N VAL A 419 9.74 -6.40 14.02
CA VAL A 419 9.03 -6.05 15.25
C VAL A 419 7.67 -6.73 15.27
N GLY A 420 7.38 -7.42 16.39
CA GLY A 420 6.09 -8.06 16.59
C GLY A 420 5.74 -9.13 15.56
N ARG A 421 6.76 -9.76 14.97
CA ARG A 421 6.59 -10.86 14.00
C ARG A 421 5.74 -11.97 14.61
N TYR A 422 4.67 -12.31 13.93
CA TYR A 422 3.80 -13.42 14.28
C TYR A 422 3.90 -14.49 13.19
N LYS A 423 4.47 -15.63 13.58
CA LYS A 423 4.69 -16.78 12.68
C LYS A 423 3.49 -17.72 12.75
N GLU A 424 2.45 -17.43 12.01
CA GLU A 424 1.38 -18.39 11.76
C GLU A 424 1.39 -18.71 10.26
N LYS A 425 1.43 -20.00 9.92
CA LYS A 425 1.21 -20.45 8.55
C LYS A 425 -0.30 -20.69 8.40
N TYR A 426 -0.88 -20.04 7.42
CA TYR A 426 -2.30 -20.21 7.11
C TYR A 426 -2.48 -21.30 6.06
N ASP A 427 -3.54 -22.06 6.21
CA ASP A 427 -3.96 -23.01 5.18
C ASP A 427 -4.55 -22.23 3.99
N MET A 428 -4.14 -22.58 2.79
CA MET A 428 -4.62 -21.97 1.55
C MET A 428 -6.14 -22.12 1.36
N GLU A 429 -6.68 -23.27 1.72
CA GLU A 429 -8.14 -23.50 1.63
C GLU A 429 -8.90 -22.62 2.62
N ALA A 430 -8.37 -22.45 3.84
CA ALA A 430 -8.97 -21.56 4.84
C ALA A 430 -8.94 -20.09 4.40
N LEU A 431 -7.92 -19.67 3.61
CA LEU A 431 -7.80 -18.32 3.08
C LEU A 431 -8.61 -18.06 1.82
N ARG A 432 -9.08 -19.10 1.14
CA ARG A 432 -9.79 -18.99 -0.14
C ARG A 432 -10.99 -18.02 -0.11
N PRO A 433 -11.84 -17.99 0.94
CA PRO A 433 -12.95 -17.05 1.03
C PRO A 433 -12.52 -15.59 1.25
N TYR A 434 -11.26 -15.35 1.66
CA TYR A 434 -10.75 -14.04 2.06
C TYR A 434 -9.78 -13.45 1.04
N ARG A 435 -9.87 -13.86 -0.23
CA ARG A 435 -8.97 -13.35 -1.29
C ARG A 435 -9.03 -11.84 -1.38
N PRO A 436 -7.86 -11.18 -1.51
CA PRO A 436 -7.80 -9.74 -1.71
C PRO A 436 -8.38 -9.35 -3.08
N ASP A 437 -9.03 -8.20 -3.12
CA ASP A 437 -9.44 -7.58 -4.38
C ASP A 437 -8.21 -7.01 -5.08
N LEU A 438 -7.85 -7.59 -6.23
CA LEU A 438 -6.71 -7.19 -7.05
C LEU A 438 -7.12 -6.36 -8.27
N ARG A 439 -8.33 -5.79 -8.31
CA ARG A 439 -8.74 -4.84 -9.36
C ARG A 439 -7.93 -3.54 -9.26
N ALA A 440 -8.02 -2.69 -10.29
CA ALA A 440 -7.36 -1.39 -10.28
C ALA A 440 -7.84 -0.52 -9.10
N LYS A 441 -6.94 0.28 -8.53
CA LYS A 441 -7.28 1.18 -7.39
C LYS A 441 -8.47 2.07 -7.70
N ILE A 442 -8.57 2.54 -8.95
CA ILE A 442 -9.70 3.39 -9.36
C ILE A 442 -11.03 2.62 -9.35
N GLU A 443 -11.05 1.36 -9.77
CA GLU A 443 -12.24 0.52 -9.74
C GLU A 443 -12.70 0.28 -8.30
N VAL A 444 -11.75 -0.09 -7.41
CA VAL A 444 -12.03 -0.28 -5.98
C VAL A 444 -12.56 1.01 -5.33
N LEU A 445 -12.04 2.18 -5.72
CA LEU A 445 -12.55 3.47 -5.25
C LEU A 445 -13.96 3.77 -5.74
N THR A 446 -14.27 3.41 -6.98
CA THR A 446 -15.60 3.62 -7.58
C THR A 446 -16.66 2.80 -6.84
N ASP A 447 -16.33 1.59 -6.43
CA ASP A 447 -17.25 0.70 -5.69
C ASP A 447 -17.62 1.21 -4.29
N ARG A 448 -16.91 2.20 -3.73
CA ARG A 448 -17.21 2.71 -2.38
C ARG A 448 -18.64 3.21 -2.23
N SER A 449 -19.22 3.77 -3.28
CA SER A 449 -20.61 4.23 -3.27
C SER A 449 -21.62 3.08 -3.31
N GLU A 450 -21.22 1.92 -3.83
CA GLU A 450 -22.09 0.75 -4.01
C GLU A 450 -22.08 -0.15 -2.76
N PHE A 451 -21.01 -0.12 -1.96
CA PHE A 451 -20.84 -0.94 -0.78
C PHE A 451 -20.74 -0.10 0.52
N PRO A 452 -21.88 0.26 1.13
CA PRO A 452 -21.91 1.17 2.28
C PRO A 452 -21.08 0.67 3.48
N LEU A 453 -21.05 -0.65 3.74
CA LEU A 453 -20.23 -1.23 4.80
C LEU A 453 -18.75 -0.94 4.57
N ARG A 454 -18.27 -1.13 3.36
CA ARG A 454 -16.85 -0.93 2.99
C ARG A 454 -16.46 0.54 3.14
N SER A 455 -17.34 1.45 2.70
CA SER A 455 -17.17 2.90 2.91
C SER A 455 -17.07 3.26 4.37
N LEU A 456 -17.94 2.73 5.21
CA LEU A 456 -17.94 2.95 6.65
C LEU A 456 -16.64 2.46 7.31
N ILE A 457 -16.19 1.25 6.98
CA ILE A 457 -14.93 0.68 7.49
C ILE A 457 -13.74 1.56 7.06
N TRP A 458 -13.67 1.95 5.79
CA TRP A 458 -12.58 2.82 5.31
C TRP A 458 -12.59 4.19 5.98
N GLN A 459 -13.77 4.77 6.23
CA GLN A 459 -13.88 6.02 6.97
C GLN A 459 -13.29 5.87 8.38
N VAL A 460 -13.67 4.83 9.12
CA VAL A 460 -13.13 4.56 10.47
C VAL A 460 -11.61 4.37 10.44
N ILE A 461 -11.09 3.65 9.44
CA ILE A 461 -9.64 3.46 9.28
C ILE A 461 -8.94 4.81 9.03
N GLN A 462 -9.50 5.67 8.17
CA GLN A 462 -8.91 6.98 7.86
C GLN A 462 -8.96 7.95 9.04
N ASP A 463 -10.10 8.01 9.75
CA ASP A 463 -10.26 8.89 10.90
C ASP A 463 -9.33 8.53 12.06
N LEU A 464 -9.01 7.23 12.20
CA LEU A 464 -8.09 6.72 13.22
C LEU A 464 -6.68 6.40 12.66
N ASN A 465 -6.31 6.98 11.51
CA ASN A 465 -5.02 6.74 10.88
C ASN A 465 -3.92 7.60 11.52
N PRO A 466 -2.94 7.03 12.24
CA PRO A 466 -1.86 7.78 12.88
C PRO A 466 -0.80 8.31 11.89
N TYR A 467 -0.84 7.86 10.63
CA TYR A 467 0.03 8.39 9.56
C TYR A 467 -0.49 9.69 8.96
N ALA A 468 -1.75 10.05 9.19
CA ALA A 468 -2.28 11.34 8.82
C ALA A 468 -1.81 12.41 9.83
N GLU A 469 -1.13 13.46 9.35
CA GLU A 469 -0.56 14.52 10.22
C GLU A 469 -1.60 15.16 11.16
N ALA A 470 -2.86 15.31 10.68
CA ALA A 470 -3.95 15.84 11.51
C ALA A 470 -4.25 14.94 12.72
N ASN A 471 -4.10 13.63 12.57
CA ASN A 471 -4.48 12.64 13.58
C ASN A 471 -3.32 12.27 14.51
N LYS A 472 -2.08 12.38 14.04
CA LYS A 472 -0.87 11.95 14.74
C LYS A 472 -0.81 12.47 16.17
N LYS A 473 -1.01 13.78 16.37
CA LYS A 473 -0.97 14.40 17.70
C LYS A 473 -2.09 13.93 18.63
N ALA A 474 -3.23 13.54 18.09
CA ALA A 474 -4.40 13.11 18.85
C ALA A 474 -4.37 11.62 19.22
N ILE A 475 -3.87 10.77 18.33
CA ILE A 475 -3.96 9.32 18.45
C ILE A 475 -2.71 8.70 19.10
N GLU A 476 -1.50 9.24 18.85
CA GLU A 476 -0.27 8.67 19.39
C GLU A 476 -0.07 9.03 20.84
N MET A 477 -0.18 8.05 21.73
CA MET A 477 0.02 8.18 23.17
C MET A 477 1.49 8.04 23.54
N ARG A 478 1.95 8.84 24.51
CA ARG A 478 3.30 8.70 25.09
C ARG A 478 3.37 7.44 25.96
N LEU A 479 4.31 6.58 25.69
CA LEU A 479 4.58 5.39 26.52
C LEU A 479 5.81 5.53 27.42
N THR A 480 6.71 6.47 27.14
CA THR A 480 7.95 6.69 27.91
C THR A 480 7.89 8.00 28.67
N PHE A 481 8.18 7.97 29.97
CA PHE A 481 8.03 9.10 30.88
C PHE A 481 9.32 9.41 31.62
N SER A 482 9.53 10.68 31.95
CA SER A 482 10.71 11.18 32.65
C SER A 482 10.89 10.53 34.02
N LEU A 483 12.14 10.37 34.42
CA LEU A 483 12.51 9.97 35.82
C LEU A 483 12.31 11.10 36.82
N LYS A 484 12.34 12.36 36.38
CA LYS A 484 12.12 13.51 37.25
C LYS A 484 10.64 13.62 37.59
N PRO A 485 10.26 13.64 38.90
CA PRO A 485 8.85 13.60 39.30
C PRO A 485 8.01 14.76 38.73
N GLN A 486 8.55 15.97 38.69
CA GLN A 486 7.83 17.13 38.16
C GLN A 486 7.57 17.02 36.67
N ASP A 487 8.58 16.59 35.90
CA ASP A 487 8.43 16.36 34.44
C ASP A 487 7.48 15.22 34.18
N PHE A 488 7.56 14.14 34.98
CA PHE A 488 6.62 13.01 34.87
C PHE A 488 5.18 13.47 35.03
N ILE A 489 4.89 14.22 36.11
CA ILE A 489 3.53 14.71 36.40
C ILE A 489 3.02 15.59 35.25
N LYS A 490 3.84 16.51 34.74
CA LYS A 490 3.47 17.38 33.60
C LYS A 490 3.15 16.55 32.36
N GLN A 491 4.02 15.58 32.04
CA GLN A 491 3.81 14.65 30.90
C GLN A 491 2.55 13.81 31.09
N ALA A 492 2.38 13.21 32.28
CA ALA A 492 1.24 12.34 32.56
C ALA A 492 -0.10 13.09 32.46
N ARG A 493 -0.19 14.31 33.03
CA ARG A 493 -1.42 15.12 32.95
C ARG A 493 -1.78 15.47 31.52
N ARG A 494 -0.81 15.88 30.70
CA ARG A 494 -1.01 16.15 29.29
C ARG A 494 -1.52 14.92 28.54
N GLU A 495 -0.93 13.75 28.81
CA GLU A 495 -1.34 12.50 28.16
C GLU A 495 -2.72 12.01 28.65
N GLN A 496 -3.11 12.30 29.88
CA GLN A 496 -4.47 12.00 30.37
C GLN A 496 -5.54 12.80 29.63
N GLU A 497 -5.31 14.11 29.38
CA GLU A 497 -6.23 14.90 28.56
C GLU A 497 -6.33 14.36 27.12
N LYS A 498 -5.19 13.97 26.57
CA LYS A 498 -5.15 13.34 25.25
C LYS A 498 -5.88 12.00 25.24
N ALA A 499 -5.74 11.19 26.30
CA ALA A 499 -6.44 9.91 26.46
C ALA A 499 -7.97 10.10 26.47
N LYS A 500 -8.48 11.15 27.14
CA LYS A 500 -9.91 11.47 27.13
C LYS A 500 -10.42 11.75 25.71
N MET A 501 -9.68 12.53 24.93
CA MET A 501 -10.03 12.83 23.54
C MET A 501 -9.98 11.57 22.66
N HIS A 502 -8.95 10.73 22.85
CA HIS A 502 -8.79 9.49 22.11
C HIS A 502 -9.92 8.47 22.41
N LEU A 503 -10.30 8.35 23.68
CA LEU A 503 -11.45 7.53 24.09
C LEU A 503 -12.74 7.96 23.37
N ARG A 504 -12.96 9.26 23.25
CA ARG A 504 -14.12 9.81 22.55
C ARG A 504 -14.12 9.42 21.07
N TYR A 505 -12.99 9.59 20.37
CA TYR A 505 -12.88 9.19 18.95
C TYR A 505 -13.14 7.70 18.75
N MET A 506 -12.63 6.85 19.64
CA MET A 506 -12.88 5.41 19.56
C MET A 506 -14.34 5.05 19.86
N ALA A 507 -14.98 5.73 20.79
CA ALA A 507 -16.40 5.53 21.09
C ALA A 507 -17.30 5.99 19.92
N GLU A 508 -16.98 7.10 19.29
CA GLU A 508 -17.69 7.58 18.09
C GLU A 508 -17.55 6.59 16.92
N ALA A 509 -16.34 6.07 16.70
CA ALA A 509 -16.09 5.06 15.68
C ALA A 509 -16.82 3.73 15.98
N GLU A 510 -16.84 3.29 17.25
CA GLU A 510 -17.62 2.13 17.67
C GLU A 510 -19.11 2.31 17.38
N GLN A 511 -19.68 3.46 17.75
CA GLN A 511 -21.09 3.77 17.51
C GLN A 511 -21.43 3.79 16.02
N ALA A 512 -20.54 4.34 15.20
CA ALA A 512 -20.70 4.33 13.74
C ALA A 512 -20.77 2.89 13.19
N LEU A 513 -19.87 2.00 13.63
CA LEU A 513 -19.91 0.59 13.24
C LEU A 513 -21.16 -0.12 13.75
N LEU A 514 -21.56 0.08 15.01
CA LEU A 514 -22.77 -0.52 15.56
C LEU A 514 -24.04 -0.09 14.80
N SER A 515 -24.11 1.18 14.40
CA SER A 515 -25.21 1.68 13.55
C SER A 515 -25.22 1.01 12.17
N GLY A 516 -24.06 0.60 11.67
CA GLY A 516 -23.88 -0.12 10.41
C GLY A 516 -23.98 -1.65 10.53
N GLN A 517 -24.35 -2.23 11.68
CA GLN A 517 -24.39 -3.69 11.87
C GLN A 517 -25.27 -4.40 10.83
N HIS A 518 -26.40 -3.80 10.47
CA HIS A 518 -27.29 -4.34 9.44
C HIS A 518 -26.61 -4.45 8.06
N LEU A 519 -25.65 -3.56 7.76
CA LEU A 519 -24.87 -3.60 6.52
C LEU A 519 -23.89 -4.79 6.51
N ARG A 520 -23.36 -5.13 7.69
CA ARG A 520 -22.49 -6.32 7.85
C ARG A 520 -23.25 -7.62 7.54
N GLU A 521 -24.53 -7.70 7.91
CA GLU A 521 -25.37 -8.87 7.62
C GLU A 521 -25.71 -8.99 6.12
N GLN A 522 -25.70 -7.88 5.40
CA GLN A 522 -25.96 -7.80 3.96
C GLN A 522 -24.69 -7.91 3.09
N GLU A 523 -23.49 -7.78 3.68
CA GLU A 523 -22.22 -7.86 2.94
C GLU A 523 -21.94 -9.30 2.52
N PRO A 524 -21.85 -9.60 1.20
CA PRO A 524 -21.65 -10.96 0.72
C PRO A 524 -20.21 -11.44 0.86
N ASP A 525 -19.24 -10.54 0.96
CA ASP A 525 -17.82 -10.87 0.98
C ASP A 525 -17.34 -11.19 2.41
N PRO A 526 -16.93 -12.45 2.69
CA PRO A 526 -16.44 -12.85 4.00
C PRO A 526 -15.24 -12.03 4.49
N ARG A 527 -14.42 -11.51 3.59
CA ARG A 527 -13.28 -10.64 3.93
C ARG A 527 -13.75 -9.35 4.59
N TRP A 528 -14.76 -8.69 4.03
CA TRP A 528 -15.30 -7.44 4.57
C TRP A 528 -16.11 -7.67 5.85
N GLN A 529 -16.80 -8.82 5.97
CA GLN A 529 -17.40 -9.22 7.23
C GLN A 529 -16.35 -9.38 8.33
N ALA A 530 -15.22 -10.04 8.01
CA ALA A 530 -14.12 -10.25 8.95
C ALA A 530 -13.41 -8.92 9.32
N ASN A 531 -13.28 -7.99 8.38
CA ASN A 531 -12.74 -6.64 8.63
C ASN A 531 -13.62 -5.91 9.65
N TYR A 532 -14.93 -5.90 9.44
CA TYR A 532 -15.89 -5.30 10.36
C TYR A 532 -15.80 -5.91 11.76
N ASP A 533 -15.87 -7.24 11.86
CA ASP A 533 -15.90 -7.98 13.12
C ASP A 533 -14.61 -7.71 13.94
N LEU A 534 -13.45 -7.72 13.29
CA LEU A 534 -12.17 -7.49 13.97
C LEU A 534 -12.01 -6.03 14.40
N ILE A 535 -12.34 -5.07 13.53
CA ILE A 535 -12.19 -3.63 13.84
C ILE A 535 -13.10 -3.25 14.99
N LEU A 536 -14.36 -3.72 15.01
CA LEU A 536 -15.28 -3.47 16.11
C LEU A 536 -14.71 -4.01 17.43
N ALA A 537 -14.21 -5.25 17.44
CA ALA A 537 -13.58 -5.85 18.61
C ALA A 537 -12.37 -5.07 19.10
N GLN A 538 -11.54 -4.57 18.17
CA GLN A 538 -10.35 -3.76 18.47
C GLN A 538 -10.72 -2.40 19.06
N LEU A 539 -11.73 -1.71 18.53
CA LEU A 539 -12.19 -0.41 19.07
C LEU A 539 -12.61 -0.53 20.53
N ILE A 540 -13.38 -1.57 20.87
CA ILE A 540 -13.79 -1.83 22.25
C ILE A 540 -12.57 -2.13 23.14
N ALA A 541 -11.66 -2.97 22.68
CA ALA A 541 -10.44 -3.33 23.39
C ALA A 541 -9.52 -2.12 23.64
N TYR A 542 -9.42 -1.24 22.63
CA TYR A 542 -8.56 -0.07 22.71
C TYR A 542 -9.12 0.97 23.67
N GLN A 543 -10.44 1.13 23.75
CA GLN A 543 -11.08 1.95 24.78
C GLN A 543 -10.71 1.48 26.19
N ALA A 544 -10.80 0.18 26.47
CA ALA A 544 -10.38 -0.39 27.75
C ALA A 544 -8.90 -0.05 28.06
N ARG A 545 -8.01 -0.21 27.07
CA ARG A 545 -6.56 0.05 27.24
C ARG A 545 -6.26 1.52 27.50
N ILE A 546 -6.91 2.44 26.77
CA ILE A 546 -6.71 3.88 26.94
C ILE A 546 -7.26 4.34 28.29
N TYR A 547 -8.38 3.78 28.73
CA TYR A 547 -8.91 4.06 30.07
C TYR A 547 -7.93 3.61 31.15
N GLU A 548 -7.48 2.37 31.11
CA GLU A 548 -6.48 1.80 32.04
C GLU A 548 -5.12 2.53 31.98
N TYR A 549 -4.74 3.07 30.81
CA TYR A 549 -3.58 3.93 30.65
C TYR A 549 -3.69 5.19 31.50
N GLY A 550 -4.83 5.90 31.45
CA GLY A 550 -5.07 7.08 32.27
C GLY A 550 -5.04 6.77 33.75
N VAL A 551 -5.69 5.68 34.17
CA VAL A 551 -5.71 5.20 35.56
C VAL A 551 -4.30 4.80 36.03
N ALA A 552 -3.50 4.15 35.21
CA ALA A 552 -2.13 3.77 35.55
C ALA A 552 -1.25 5.00 35.82
N LEU A 553 -1.43 6.08 35.07
CA LEU A 553 -0.75 7.34 35.28
C LEU A 553 -1.16 8.00 36.61
N ASP A 554 -2.45 8.04 36.94
CA ASP A 554 -2.92 8.55 38.24
C ASP A 554 -2.40 7.72 39.41
N ALA A 555 -2.45 6.41 39.32
CA ALA A 555 -1.94 5.51 40.33
C ALA A 555 -0.44 5.71 40.59
N PHE A 556 0.32 5.95 39.52
CA PHE A 556 1.75 6.21 39.63
C PHE A 556 2.05 7.60 40.24
N ILE A 557 1.29 8.64 39.91
CA ILE A 557 1.40 9.96 40.49
C ILE A 557 1.10 9.90 42.00
N ALA A 558 0.05 9.18 42.39
CA ALA A 558 -0.35 9.04 43.78
C ALA A 558 0.66 8.20 44.63
N ASN A 559 1.25 7.17 44.04
CA ASN A 559 2.18 6.28 44.68
C ASN A 559 3.30 5.87 43.70
N PRO A 560 4.34 6.72 43.53
CA PRO A 560 5.43 6.47 42.61
C PRO A 560 6.20 5.18 42.97
N LYS A 561 6.43 4.33 41.97
CA LYS A 561 7.23 3.12 42.15
C LYS A 561 8.70 3.47 42.39
N ILE A 562 9.34 2.70 43.24
CA ILE A 562 10.79 2.76 43.45
C ILE A 562 11.46 1.84 42.44
N ALA A 563 12.36 2.41 41.64
CA ALA A 563 13.13 1.62 40.69
C ALA A 563 14.11 0.69 41.43
N ALA A 564 14.20 -0.57 40.98
CA ALA A 564 15.16 -1.51 41.55
C ALA A 564 16.61 -1.03 41.34
N PRO A 565 17.57 -1.42 42.20
CA PRO A 565 18.98 -1.10 42.00
C PRO A 565 19.49 -1.63 40.65
N ILE A 566 20.38 -0.85 40.04
CA ILE A 566 20.93 -1.16 38.72
C ILE A 566 21.93 -2.32 38.85
N LYS A 567 21.84 -3.28 37.95
CA LYS A 567 22.82 -4.36 37.79
C LYS A 567 23.60 -4.17 36.49
N GLY A 568 24.94 -4.16 36.58
CA GLY A 568 25.84 -4.10 35.43
C GLY A 568 25.93 -2.70 34.78
N ASN A 569 26.18 -2.66 33.46
CA ASN A 569 26.39 -1.43 32.69
C ASN A 569 25.09 -0.73 32.24
N ARG A 570 23.93 -1.29 32.55
CA ARG A 570 22.64 -0.69 32.23
C ARG A 570 22.30 0.40 33.25
N ARG A 571 21.59 1.43 32.78
CA ARG A 571 21.08 2.50 33.64
C ARG A 571 19.59 2.64 33.47
N LEU A 572 18.90 3.07 34.50
CA LEU A 572 17.51 3.48 34.43
C LEU A 572 17.42 4.74 33.55
N VAL A 573 16.63 4.69 32.50
CA VAL A 573 16.55 5.78 31.51
C VAL A 573 15.20 6.49 31.56
N HIS A 574 14.11 5.74 31.69
CA HIS A 574 12.75 6.27 31.76
C HIS A 574 11.80 5.26 32.41
N TRP A 575 10.60 5.71 32.71
CA TRP A 575 9.47 4.84 33.00
C TRP A 575 8.77 4.48 31.72
N ASP A 576 8.55 3.19 31.47
CA ASP A 576 7.89 2.66 30.28
C ASP A 576 6.53 2.11 30.64
N LEU A 577 5.47 2.65 30.02
CA LEU A 577 4.11 2.17 30.18
C LEU A 577 3.85 1.04 29.20
N ARG A 578 3.48 -0.12 29.75
CA ARG A 578 3.21 -1.34 28.97
C ARG A 578 1.81 -1.88 29.24
N THR A 579 1.24 -2.55 28.26
CA THR A 579 0.02 -3.34 28.46
C THR A 579 0.29 -4.53 29.38
N VAL A 580 -0.67 -4.80 30.26
CA VAL A 580 -0.66 -5.96 31.18
C VAL A 580 -2.01 -6.66 31.15
N LYS A 581 -2.04 -7.91 31.57
CA LYS A 581 -3.30 -8.67 31.61
C LYS A 581 -4.28 -8.16 32.68
N LYS A 582 -3.72 -7.74 33.83
CA LYS A 582 -4.52 -7.30 34.98
C LYS A 582 -5.00 -5.87 34.76
N ILE A 583 -6.31 -5.67 34.80
CA ILE A 583 -6.95 -4.36 34.84
C ILE A 583 -6.92 -3.81 36.28
N ARG A 584 -6.93 -2.49 36.41
CA ARG A 584 -6.90 -1.77 37.71
C ARG A 584 -8.29 -1.42 38.20
N THR A 585 -9.23 -1.20 37.27
CA THR A 585 -10.55 -0.67 37.61
C THR A 585 -11.67 -1.61 37.27
N GLU A 586 -12.73 -1.57 38.08
CA GLU A 586 -13.98 -2.27 37.78
C GLU A 586 -14.68 -1.67 36.55
N ASP A 587 -14.53 -0.36 36.31
CA ASP A 587 -15.16 0.36 35.20
C ASP A 587 -14.67 -0.14 33.81
N ALA A 588 -13.45 -0.65 33.73
CA ALA A 588 -12.92 -1.25 32.49
C ALA A 588 -13.50 -2.65 32.21
N LYS A 589 -14.06 -3.36 33.21
CA LYS A 589 -14.55 -4.74 33.06
C LYS A 589 -15.58 -4.91 31.95
N PRO A 590 -16.65 -4.08 31.87
CA PRO A 590 -17.64 -4.24 30.82
C PRO A 590 -17.06 -4.16 29.39
N TYR A 591 -16.07 -3.27 29.20
CA TYR A 591 -15.36 -3.16 27.91
C TYR A 591 -14.51 -4.40 27.63
N VAL A 592 -13.81 -4.92 28.65
CA VAL A 592 -13.01 -6.14 28.54
C VAL A 592 -13.86 -7.35 28.22
N GLU A 593 -15.01 -7.52 28.86
CA GLU A 593 -15.94 -8.61 28.61
C GLU A 593 -16.52 -8.55 27.21
N ARG A 594 -16.98 -7.37 26.78
CA ARG A 594 -17.47 -7.15 25.41
C ARG A 594 -16.37 -7.39 24.36
N ALA A 595 -15.16 -6.88 24.59
CA ALA A 595 -14.04 -7.10 23.68
C ALA A 595 -13.70 -8.58 23.54
N ASN A 596 -13.65 -9.32 24.66
CA ASN A 596 -13.40 -10.77 24.65
C ASN A 596 -14.50 -11.53 23.92
N GLN A 597 -15.76 -11.16 24.09
CA GLN A 597 -16.89 -11.77 23.37
C GLN A 597 -16.77 -11.52 21.87
N GLN A 598 -16.46 -10.29 21.45
CA GLN A 598 -16.28 -9.95 20.03
C GLN A 598 -15.08 -10.67 19.43
N PHE A 599 -13.91 -10.68 20.10
CA PHE A 599 -12.76 -11.45 19.62
C PHE A 599 -13.04 -12.95 19.54
N ALA A 600 -13.78 -13.53 20.50
CA ALA A 600 -14.19 -14.92 20.45
C ALA A 600 -15.10 -15.20 19.23
N SER A 601 -15.98 -14.25 18.90
CA SER A 601 -16.81 -14.32 17.68
C SER A 601 -15.96 -14.26 16.42
N VAL A 602 -14.97 -13.38 16.33
CA VAL A 602 -14.02 -13.34 15.21
C VAL A 602 -13.31 -14.68 15.04
N ILE A 603 -12.80 -15.26 16.13
CA ILE A 603 -12.08 -16.54 16.08
C ILE A 603 -13.00 -17.69 15.61
N LYS A 604 -14.25 -17.66 16.03
CA LYS A 604 -15.24 -18.68 15.68
C LYS A 604 -15.72 -18.56 14.23
N ASN A 605 -15.98 -17.32 13.78
CA ASN A 605 -16.59 -17.06 12.48
C ASN A 605 -15.56 -17.08 11.34
N HIS A 606 -14.28 -16.80 11.65
CA HIS A 606 -13.20 -16.69 10.67
C HIS A 606 -12.00 -17.59 11.01
N PRO A 607 -12.21 -18.91 11.25
CA PRO A 607 -11.16 -19.82 11.71
C PRO A 607 -10.03 -19.94 10.67
N GLY A 608 -8.78 -20.13 11.14
CA GLY A 608 -7.62 -20.33 10.27
C GLY A 608 -7.19 -19.08 9.47
N SER A 609 -7.74 -17.91 9.79
CA SER A 609 -7.52 -16.67 9.08
C SER A 609 -6.62 -15.69 9.86
N PRO A 610 -6.03 -14.66 9.20
CA PRO A 610 -5.29 -13.60 9.85
C PRO A 610 -6.12 -12.81 10.87
N TRP A 611 -7.42 -12.65 10.63
CA TRP A 611 -8.38 -12.03 11.56
C TRP A 611 -8.46 -12.80 12.88
N ALA A 612 -8.62 -14.11 12.80
CA ALA A 612 -8.65 -14.96 14.00
C ALA A 612 -7.30 -14.96 14.73
N ALA A 613 -6.18 -15.00 14.01
CA ALA A 613 -4.85 -14.91 14.58
C ALA A 613 -4.65 -13.59 15.33
N ARG A 614 -5.06 -12.48 14.70
CA ARG A 614 -5.00 -11.15 15.30
C ARG A 614 -5.89 -11.05 16.54
N ALA A 615 -7.11 -11.55 16.49
CA ALA A 615 -8.02 -11.58 17.63
C ALA A 615 -7.41 -12.34 18.83
N LYS A 616 -6.83 -13.52 18.60
CA LYS A 616 -6.12 -14.29 19.64
C LYS A 616 -4.95 -13.51 20.22
N TRP A 617 -4.20 -12.79 19.40
CA TRP A 617 -3.08 -11.99 19.84
C TRP A 617 -3.53 -10.80 20.70
N GLU A 618 -4.61 -10.09 20.29
CA GLU A 618 -5.17 -8.97 21.05
C GLU A 618 -5.62 -9.39 22.45
N MET A 619 -6.29 -10.54 22.57
CA MET A 619 -6.68 -11.12 23.86
C MET A 619 -5.46 -11.45 24.73
N ARG A 620 -4.38 -12.01 24.14
CA ARG A 620 -3.15 -12.35 24.87
C ARG A 620 -2.38 -11.13 25.36
N ARG A 621 -2.42 -10.04 24.62
CA ARG A 621 -1.77 -8.78 24.97
C ARG A 621 -2.33 -8.18 26.26
N GLY A 622 -3.62 -8.38 26.53
CA GLY A 622 -4.32 -7.87 27.72
C GLY A 622 -4.85 -6.44 27.53
N TYR A 623 -5.50 -5.95 28.57
CA TYR A 623 -6.26 -4.68 28.53
C TYR A 623 -5.80 -3.67 29.57
N GLY A 624 -5.12 -4.09 30.64
CA GLY A 624 -4.59 -3.22 31.66
C GLY A 624 -3.32 -2.49 31.23
N ALA A 625 -2.93 -1.49 32.00
CA ALA A 625 -1.69 -0.73 31.81
C ALA A 625 -0.91 -0.62 33.11
N ASP A 626 0.41 -0.65 33.03
CA ASP A 626 1.29 -0.42 34.18
C ASP A 626 2.64 0.17 33.75
N LEU A 627 3.27 0.90 34.66
CA LEU A 627 4.57 1.54 34.46
C LEU A 627 5.69 0.66 35.00
N PHE A 628 6.72 0.47 34.20
CA PHE A 628 7.90 -0.32 34.48
C PHE A 628 9.16 0.55 34.36
N ALA A 629 10.13 0.30 35.22
CA ALA A 629 11.43 0.91 35.09
C ALA A 629 12.15 0.28 33.87
N ASP A 630 12.59 1.11 32.93
CA ASP A 630 13.33 0.66 31.77
C ASP A 630 14.83 0.87 31.92
N TYR A 631 15.58 -0.23 31.73
CA TYR A 631 17.02 -0.27 31.94
C TYR A 631 17.70 -0.68 30.63
N HIS A 632 18.43 0.23 30.03
CA HIS A 632 19.22 -0.09 28.87
C HIS A 632 20.62 0.55 28.93
N LEU A 633 21.46 0.25 27.96
CA LEU A 633 22.76 0.89 27.82
C LEU A 633 22.55 2.39 27.62
N PRO A 634 23.32 3.25 28.31
CA PRO A 634 23.18 4.70 28.17
C PRO A 634 23.41 5.12 26.72
N TYR A 635 22.57 6.03 26.24
CA TYR A 635 22.81 6.68 24.95
C TYR A 635 24.11 7.46 24.99
N LYS A 636 24.91 7.33 23.96
CA LYS A 636 26.18 8.05 23.83
C LYS A 636 25.98 9.20 22.85
N THR A 637 26.46 10.38 23.24
CA THR A 637 26.58 11.50 22.29
C THR A 637 27.92 11.36 21.57
N LEU A 638 27.88 11.43 20.24
CA LEU A 638 29.10 11.35 19.42
C LEU A 638 29.86 12.70 19.52
N PRO A 639 31.18 12.67 19.65
CA PRO A 639 31.99 13.87 19.51
C PRO A 639 31.80 14.47 18.09
N PRO A 640 31.91 15.81 17.96
CA PRO A 640 31.73 16.46 16.63
C PRO A 640 32.69 15.95 15.54
N SER A 641 33.82 15.37 15.93
CA SER A 641 34.82 14.79 15.02
C SER A 641 34.46 13.41 14.48
N VAL A 642 33.46 12.74 15.07
CA VAL A 642 33.06 11.39 14.67
C VAL A 642 31.83 11.46 13.77
N LYS A 643 31.98 11.02 12.52
CA LYS A 643 30.85 10.91 11.59
C LYS A 643 29.92 9.78 12.07
N PRO A 644 28.61 10.07 12.28
CA PRO A 644 27.66 9.02 12.63
C PRO A 644 27.52 8.00 11.50
N ILE A 645 27.43 6.73 11.88
CA ILE A 645 27.04 5.67 10.95
C ILE A 645 25.56 5.91 10.62
N PRO A 646 25.17 6.05 9.34
CA PRO A 646 23.76 6.19 9.01
C PRO A 646 23.01 4.89 9.34
N PRO A 647 21.71 4.97 9.67
CA PRO A 647 20.86 3.79 9.69
C PRO A 647 20.96 3.03 8.36
N PRO A 648 20.91 1.70 8.38
CA PRO A 648 20.86 0.95 7.13
C PRO A 648 19.58 1.32 6.36
N ASN A 649 19.72 1.57 5.08
CA ASN A 649 18.58 1.57 4.18
C ASN A 649 18.17 0.10 3.95
N ILE A 650 16.92 -0.18 4.18
CA ILE A 650 16.31 -1.51 4.04
C ILE A 650 15.33 -1.42 2.91
#